data_13fba1fc2b93ee18aa14791d9cf1834d
#
_entry.id   13fba1fc2b93ee18aa14791d9cf1834d
#
_cell.length_a   1.000
_cell.length_b   1.000
_cell.length_c   1.000
_cell.angle_alpha   90.00
_cell.angle_beta   90.00
_cell.angle_gamma   90.00
#
_symmetry.space_group_name_H-M   'P 1'
#
loop_
_entity.id
_entity.type
_entity.pdbx_description
1 polymer ?
#
loop_
_entity_poly.entity_id
_entity_poly.type
_entity_poly.pdbx_seq_one_letter_code
_entity_poly.pdbx_strand_id
1 'polypeptide(L)'
;MDGGTDEALSGVSTPTTLQALEYDAVLALLAERTHTPLGRRLAEQLRPMTDPEAIRRQVHLVSDAVRYLTEQSGFGLAGVADPTEALQLLQVENAALSPTQIVDLLALIEVGQSVRASVLPKRREYPHLAALVAEIPDLRPLLRHLRGKILPSGELDDHASPELAEIRQQIHRLRARLYRRLEEIMRASPEGVVQDEVVTLRNERYVIPVRASHRTQVPGVVHAVSSSGATVFIEPLETIELNNELVRWREEEQAEIARILHEMSDRLRVERSHLLRLTRIIAELDLVSAKARLALDFRCVEPELVTDRCVLVLEDARHVLLEHVLRTRGEAIVPISVRLDDRQGHSSDGAETPEQVLIISGPNAGGKTIAVKTIGLIALMAQSGMLVPARAATLTVFRSILADIGDRQSLVDNLSTFTAHITSVREMAEHLHLPALVLIDEVGTGTDPEHGAALAIAIVEYFRRRGAMVVVATHYSAVKAYGYLTPGVVNAAVEFDEERLQPTYRLRQGVAGASNALEIARRVGLPEEIVAEARARMGASEEQVTRYLQRLKEEVERQHAVRAALEEERAAVAAHYEKMQREFLAREQRRQREFEETLRAFLETVSRRAEELLAHIADQHARRHLQRFAERRLAKFKTEVWQDARSIPFERAPSAEPMPRTRPAEEVAVKPGDRVRIRSWNQIGIVTDVEAEHVAVQIGALRVRADRRDLDVLSEPVPDAALHSREGIRLERAARSDVPAELNLIGKTVAEAVEEMDRFLDAAYLADRREVTIIHGTGSGVLRKAVREFLSQHPHVARFRPTSADGATIVELNERR
;
A
#
# COMPACT_ATOMS: atom_id res chain seq x y z
N MET A 1 -41.19 2.77 -1.40
CA MET A 1 -41.06 4.18 -1.06
C MET A 1 -40.21 4.25 0.16
N ASP A 2 -39.14 5.03 0.04
CA ASP A 2 -38.20 5.43 1.09
C ASP A 2 -37.45 4.32 1.85
N GLY A 3 -36.30 4.00 1.31
CA GLY A 3 -35.30 3.13 1.90
C GLY A 3 -33.98 3.16 1.11
N GLY A 4 -33.66 4.30 0.43
CA GLY A 4 -32.55 4.35 -0.53
C GLY A 4 -31.50 5.45 -0.33
N THR A 5 -31.42 6.10 0.85
CA THR A 5 -30.53 7.26 1.03
C THR A 5 -29.46 7.11 2.14
N ASP A 6 -29.43 6.01 2.91
CA ASP A 6 -28.50 5.84 4.03
C ASP A 6 -27.33 4.85 3.76
N GLU A 7 -27.35 4.10 2.67
CA GLU A 7 -26.24 3.18 2.29
C GLU A 7 -25.07 3.86 1.54
N ALA A 8 -25.24 5.11 1.10
CA ALA A 8 -24.24 5.82 0.31
C ALA A 8 -23.09 6.48 1.14
N LEU A 9 -23.14 6.42 2.48
CA LEU A 9 -22.22 7.15 3.36
C LEU A 9 -21.26 6.28 4.20
N SER A 10 -21.17 4.96 3.95
CA SER A 10 -20.29 4.05 4.70
C SER A 10 -18.98 3.68 3.98
N GLY A 11 -18.58 4.42 2.98
CA GLY A 11 -17.34 4.16 2.24
C GLY A 11 -16.10 4.70 2.94
N VAL A 12 -14.97 3.99 2.81
CA VAL A 12 -13.61 4.42 3.26
C VAL A 12 -13.24 5.80 2.71
N SER A 13 -13.78 6.18 1.57
CA SER A 13 -13.40 7.40 0.82
C SER A 13 -14.61 8.01 0.12
N THR A 14 -14.63 9.34 0.03
CA THR A 14 -15.63 10.05 -0.76
C THR A 14 -15.37 9.88 -2.26
N PRO A 15 -16.39 10.02 -3.12
CA PRO A 15 -16.19 10.01 -4.57
C PRO A 15 -15.15 11.03 -5.04
N THR A 16 -15.12 12.21 -4.40
CA THR A 16 -14.16 13.27 -4.63
C THR A 16 -12.72 12.81 -4.36
N THR A 17 -12.50 12.09 -3.26
CA THR A 17 -11.19 11.51 -2.91
C THR A 17 -10.75 10.46 -3.92
N LEU A 18 -11.64 9.55 -4.33
CA LEU A 18 -11.31 8.51 -5.33
C LEU A 18 -10.90 9.15 -6.67
N GLN A 19 -11.60 10.20 -7.09
CA GLN A 19 -11.27 10.95 -8.30
C GLN A 19 -9.93 11.69 -8.16
N ALA A 20 -9.69 12.38 -7.04
CA ALA A 20 -8.44 13.11 -6.78
C ALA A 20 -7.22 12.18 -6.79
N LEU A 21 -7.37 10.95 -6.30
CA LEU A 21 -6.33 9.91 -6.29
C LEU A 21 -6.31 9.07 -7.57
N GLU A 22 -7.15 9.36 -8.57
CA GLU A 22 -7.22 8.62 -9.84
C GLU A 22 -7.47 7.11 -9.65
N TYR A 23 -8.24 6.73 -8.61
CA TYR A 23 -8.48 5.34 -8.28
C TYR A 23 -9.22 4.60 -9.41
N ASP A 24 -10.15 5.28 -10.09
CA ASP A 24 -10.87 4.71 -11.24
C ASP A 24 -9.93 4.30 -12.39
N ALA A 25 -8.82 5.02 -12.59
CA ALA A 25 -7.81 4.64 -13.57
C ALA A 25 -7.06 3.36 -13.16
N VAL A 26 -6.87 3.11 -11.85
CA VAL A 26 -6.32 1.83 -11.36
C VAL A 26 -7.32 0.70 -11.59
N LEU A 27 -8.62 0.96 -11.37
CA LEU A 27 -9.67 -0.04 -11.66
C LEU A 27 -9.76 -0.36 -13.16
N ALA A 28 -9.61 0.64 -14.03
CA ALA A 28 -9.52 0.42 -15.48
C ALA A 28 -8.31 -0.46 -15.85
N LEU A 29 -7.14 -0.14 -15.28
CA LEU A 29 -5.91 -0.93 -15.47
C LEU A 29 -6.06 -2.37 -14.95
N LEU A 30 -6.83 -2.57 -13.88
CA LEU A 30 -7.17 -3.88 -13.33
C LEU A 30 -8.16 -4.63 -14.26
N ALA A 31 -9.19 -3.95 -14.75
CA ALA A 31 -10.22 -4.50 -15.64
C ALA A 31 -9.64 -5.01 -16.97
N GLU A 32 -8.60 -4.35 -17.50
CA GLU A 32 -7.87 -4.82 -18.68
C GLU A 32 -7.20 -6.19 -18.51
N ARG A 33 -6.94 -6.59 -17.24
CA ARG A 33 -6.28 -7.86 -16.87
C ARG A 33 -7.25 -8.99 -16.58
N THR A 34 -8.55 -8.72 -16.60
CA THR A 34 -9.59 -9.74 -16.48
C THR A 34 -9.80 -10.49 -17.80
N HIS A 35 -10.31 -11.71 -17.71
CA HIS A 35 -10.53 -12.59 -18.86
C HIS A 35 -12.01 -12.75 -19.17
N THR A 36 -12.87 -12.45 -18.22
CA THR A 36 -14.31 -12.65 -18.32
C THR A 36 -15.06 -11.33 -18.13
N PRO A 37 -16.24 -11.17 -18.77
CA PRO A 37 -17.11 -10.01 -18.52
C PRO A 37 -17.53 -9.89 -17.05
N LEU A 38 -17.63 -11.02 -16.35
CA LEU A 38 -17.99 -11.09 -14.93
C LEU A 38 -16.88 -10.52 -14.02
N GLY A 39 -15.63 -10.95 -14.24
CA GLY A 39 -14.47 -10.43 -13.50
C GLY A 39 -14.23 -8.95 -13.76
N ARG A 40 -14.45 -8.52 -15.03
CA ARG A 40 -14.35 -7.10 -15.41
C ARG A 40 -15.34 -6.23 -14.64
N ARG A 41 -16.60 -6.63 -14.53
CA ARG A 41 -17.60 -5.93 -13.73
C ARG A 41 -17.18 -5.81 -12.26
N LEU A 42 -16.67 -6.89 -11.66
CA LEU A 42 -16.18 -6.86 -10.28
C LEU A 42 -14.96 -5.94 -10.13
N ALA A 43 -14.06 -5.90 -11.11
CA ALA A 43 -12.91 -5.00 -11.11
C ALA A 43 -13.35 -3.53 -11.14
N GLU A 44 -14.28 -3.16 -12.02
CA GLU A 44 -14.80 -1.80 -12.16
C GLU A 44 -15.61 -1.35 -10.92
N GLN A 45 -16.22 -2.28 -10.19
CA GLN A 45 -17.02 -2.02 -8.99
C GLN A 45 -16.23 -2.16 -7.69
N LEU A 46 -14.94 -2.47 -7.76
CA LEU A 46 -14.12 -2.68 -6.57
C LEU A 46 -14.07 -1.42 -5.71
N ARG A 47 -14.30 -1.58 -4.39
CA ARG A 47 -14.24 -0.48 -3.42
C ARG A 47 -13.32 -0.87 -2.25
N PRO A 48 -12.62 0.11 -1.65
CA PRO A 48 -11.83 -0.12 -0.45
C PRO A 48 -12.70 -0.58 0.73
N MET A 49 -12.18 -1.50 1.53
CA MET A 49 -12.84 -2.10 2.70
C MET A 49 -12.29 -1.51 3.99
N THR A 50 -13.09 -1.63 5.08
CA THR A 50 -12.69 -1.23 6.44
C THR A 50 -12.49 -2.41 7.38
N ASP A 51 -12.93 -3.63 6.99
CA ASP A 51 -12.74 -4.83 7.80
C ASP A 51 -11.32 -5.40 7.61
N PRO A 52 -10.45 -5.36 8.64
CA PRO A 52 -9.09 -5.83 8.53
C PRO A 52 -8.97 -7.31 8.16
N GLU A 53 -9.89 -8.14 8.66
CA GLU A 53 -9.85 -9.58 8.38
C GLU A 53 -10.29 -9.90 6.94
N ALA A 54 -11.27 -9.15 6.42
CA ALA A 54 -11.67 -9.27 5.02
C ALA A 54 -10.54 -8.83 4.08
N ILE A 55 -9.86 -7.72 4.41
CA ILE A 55 -8.72 -7.23 3.63
C ILE A 55 -7.58 -8.26 3.65
N ARG A 56 -7.18 -8.76 4.84
CA ARG A 56 -6.12 -9.79 4.96
C ARG A 56 -6.44 -11.04 4.15
N ARG A 57 -7.67 -11.53 4.23
CA ARG A 57 -8.10 -12.70 3.43
C ARG A 57 -7.94 -12.46 1.94
N GLN A 58 -8.35 -11.27 1.45
CA GLN A 58 -8.20 -10.93 0.03
C GLN A 58 -6.73 -10.77 -0.36
N VAL A 59 -5.90 -10.14 0.45
CA VAL A 59 -4.46 -9.98 0.22
C VAL A 59 -3.78 -11.35 0.15
N HIS A 60 -4.02 -12.24 1.11
CA HIS A 60 -3.47 -13.60 1.10
C HIS A 60 -3.96 -14.43 -0.10
N LEU A 61 -5.23 -14.24 -0.50
CA LEU A 61 -5.79 -14.90 -1.68
C LEU A 61 -5.06 -14.45 -2.96
N VAL A 62 -4.78 -13.15 -3.08
CA VAL A 62 -4.01 -12.60 -4.19
C VAL A 62 -2.56 -13.08 -4.15
N SER A 63 -1.95 -13.15 -2.95
CA SER A 63 -0.59 -13.68 -2.78
C SER A 63 -0.47 -15.15 -3.21
N ASP A 64 -1.47 -15.98 -2.85
CA ASP A 64 -1.56 -17.36 -3.34
C ASP A 64 -1.69 -17.42 -4.88
N ALA A 65 -2.52 -16.53 -5.45
CA ALA A 65 -2.70 -16.46 -6.89
C ALA A 65 -1.43 -15.99 -7.63
N VAL A 66 -0.65 -15.05 -7.07
CA VAL A 66 0.66 -14.63 -7.61
C VAL A 66 1.60 -15.84 -7.69
N ARG A 67 1.72 -16.60 -6.61
CA ARG A 67 2.55 -17.82 -6.57
C ARG A 67 2.06 -18.84 -7.59
N TYR A 68 0.75 -19.07 -7.64
CA TYR A 68 0.15 -20.00 -8.60
C TYR A 68 0.42 -19.60 -10.05
N LEU A 69 0.25 -18.31 -10.41
CA LEU A 69 0.49 -17.80 -11.76
C LEU A 69 1.97 -17.80 -12.16
N THR A 70 2.88 -17.74 -11.20
CA THR A 70 4.32 -17.85 -11.45
C THR A 70 4.73 -19.27 -11.82
N GLU A 71 4.06 -20.26 -11.25
CA GLU A 71 4.37 -21.70 -11.47
C GLU A 71 3.52 -22.33 -12.58
N GLN A 72 2.33 -21.79 -12.84
CA GLN A 72 1.34 -22.32 -13.78
C GLN A 72 0.97 -21.29 -14.84
N SER A 73 0.53 -21.76 -16.00
CA SER A 73 0.16 -20.86 -17.13
C SER A 73 -1.14 -20.06 -16.93
N GLY A 74 -1.81 -20.17 -15.78
CA GLY A 74 -3.06 -19.47 -15.47
C GLY A 74 -4.23 -20.40 -15.14
N PHE A 75 -5.42 -19.82 -14.91
CA PHE A 75 -6.63 -20.54 -14.53
C PHE A 75 -7.47 -21.00 -15.71
N GLY A 76 -7.11 -20.65 -16.95
CA GLY A 76 -7.87 -21.04 -18.15
C GLY A 76 -9.25 -20.40 -18.26
N LEU A 77 -9.43 -19.16 -17.77
CA LEU A 77 -10.71 -18.47 -17.72
C LEU A 77 -11.13 -17.82 -19.08
N ALA A 78 -10.24 -17.82 -20.06
CA ALA A 78 -10.51 -17.21 -21.37
C ALA A 78 -11.69 -17.90 -22.06
N GLY A 79 -12.57 -17.09 -22.67
CA GLY A 79 -13.72 -17.58 -23.43
C GLY A 79 -14.96 -17.90 -22.57
N VAL A 80 -14.94 -17.66 -21.26
CA VAL A 80 -16.14 -17.76 -20.42
C VAL A 80 -17.04 -16.56 -20.69
N ALA A 81 -18.23 -16.81 -21.25
CA ALA A 81 -19.25 -15.80 -21.52
C ALA A 81 -20.00 -15.41 -20.24
N ASP A 82 -20.78 -14.32 -20.29
CA ASP A 82 -21.66 -13.93 -19.19
C ASP A 82 -22.93 -14.79 -19.16
N PRO A 83 -23.13 -15.64 -18.16
CA PRO A 83 -24.29 -16.53 -18.09
C PRO A 83 -25.55 -15.87 -17.51
N THR A 84 -25.52 -14.56 -17.22
CA THR A 84 -26.56 -13.88 -16.42
C THR A 84 -27.95 -14.03 -17.06
N GLU A 85 -28.08 -13.79 -18.37
CA GLU A 85 -29.35 -13.93 -19.08
C GLU A 85 -29.84 -15.39 -19.08
N ALA A 86 -28.97 -16.35 -19.35
CA ALA A 86 -29.31 -17.77 -19.33
C ALA A 86 -29.80 -18.20 -17.93
N LEU A 87 -29.12 -17.75 -16.87
CA LEU A 87 -29.50 -18.06 -15.48
C LEU A 87 -30.81 -17.36 -15.06
N GLN A 88 -31.13 -16.19 -15.61
CA GLN A 88 -32.44 -15.54 -15.43
C GLN A 88 -33.53 -16.32 -16.16
N LEU A 89 -33.30 -16.72 -17.42
CA LEU A 89 -34.28 -17.49 -18.20
C LEU A 89 -34.58 -18.84 -17.54
N LEU A 90 -33.61 -19.49 -16.88
CA LEU A 90 -33.82 -20.69 -16.10
C LEU A 90 -34.74 -20.50 -14.86
N GLN A 91 -35.08 -19.27 -14.47
CA GLN A 91 -36.12 -19.04 -13.45
C GLN A 91 -37.51 -19.27 -13.95
N VAL A 92 -37.71 -19.12 -15.25
CA VAL A 92 -39.05 -19.24 -15.87
C VAL A 92 -39.30 -20.72 -16.13
N GLU A 93 -40.35 -21.25 -15.57
CA GLU A 93 -40.79 -22.62 -15.83
C GLU A 93 -41.08 -22.80 -17.33
N ASN A 94 -40.69 -23.93 -17.88
CA ASN A 94 -40.87 -24.29 -19.29
C ASN A 94 -40.14 -23.37 -20.30
N ALA A 95 -39.28 -22.45 -19.87
CA ALA A 95 -38.42 -21.72 -20.79
C ALA A 95 -37.24 -22.60 -21.24
N ALA A 96 -37.00 -22.68 -22.54
CA ALA A 96 -35.83 -23.37 -23.09
C ALA A 96 -34.72 -22.35 -23.39
N LEU A 97 -33.49 -22.70 -23.07
CA LEU A 97 -32.31 -21.97 -23.47
C LEU A 97 -31.99 -22.17 -24.94
N SER A 98 -31.40 -21.18 -25.57
CA SER A 98 -30.82 -21.32 -26.90
C SER A 98 -29.60 -22.27 -26.84
N PRO A 99 -29.24 -22.92 -27.95
CA PRO A 99 -28.06 -23.77 -28.02
C PRO A 99 -26.77 -23.05 -27.59
N THR A 100 -26.59 -21.79 -27.97
CA THR A 100 -25.44 -20.96 -27.58
C THR A 100 -25.35 -20.74 -26.08
N GLN A 101 -26.48 -20.40 -25.44
CA GLN A 101 -26.56 -20.23 -23.99
C GLN A 101 -26.22 -21.52 -23.23
N ILE A 102 -26.64 -22.67 -23.77
CA ILE A 102 -26.28 -23.98 -23.18
C ILE A 102 -24.78 -24.23 -23.33
N VAL A 103 -24.19 -23.99 -24.50
CA VAL A 103 -22.75 -24.11 -24.74
C VAL A 103 -21.95 -23.24 -23.79
N ASP A 104 -22.36 -21.97 -23.59
CA ASP A 104 -21.72 -21.05 -22.65
C ASP A 104 -21.78 -21.55 -21.22
N LEU A 105 -22.91 -22.09 -20.76
CA LEU A 105 -23.04 -22.69 -19.45
C LEU A 105 -22.18 -23.97 -19.30
N LEU A 106 -22.09 -24.80 -20.34
CA LEU A 106 -21.22 -25.97 -20.35
C LEU A 106 -19.75 -25.55 -20.25
N ALA A 107 -19.32 -24.54 -21.00
CA ALA A 107 -17.96 -23.98 -20.94
C ALA A 107 -17.65 -23.45 -19.53
N LEU A 108 -18.57 -22.71 -18.91
CA LEU A 108 -18.43 -22.27 -17.52
C LEU A 108 -18.24 -23.44 -16.55
N ILE A 109 -19.03 -24.52 -16.69
CA ILE A 109 -18.91 -25.72 -15.87
C ILE A 109 -17.55 -26.40 -16.09
N GLU A 110 -17.13 -26.58 -17.34
CA GLU A 110 -15.85 -27.20 -17.70
C GLU A 110 -14.68 -26.44 -17.10
N VAL A 111 -14.67 -25.09 -17.23
CA VAL A 111 -13.65 -24.23 -16.63
C VAL A 111 -13.65 -24.40 -15.11
N GLY A 112 -14.82 -24.34 -14.47
CA GLY A 112 -14.91 -24.52 -13.02
C GLY A 112 -14.36 -25.89 -12.54
N GLN A 113 -14.71 -26.98 -13.23
CA GLN A 113 -14.19 -28.31 -12.89
C GLN A 113 -12.68 -28.44 -13.17
N SER A 114 -12.17 -27.81 -14.22
CA SER A 114 -10.74 -27.75 -14.53
C SER A 114 -9.95 -27.00 -13.45
N VAL A 115 -10.41 -25.82 -13.04
CA VAL A 115 -9.80 -25.04 -11.95
C VAL A 115 -9.80 -25.85 -10.65
N ARG A 116 -10.94 -26.48 -10.32
CA ARG A 116 -11.04 -27.34 -9.14
C ARG A 116 -10.01 -28.48 -9.17
N ALA A 117 -9.84 -29.12 -10.31
CA ALA A 117 -8.90 -30.22 -10.47
C ALA A 117 -7.43 -29.77 -10.41
N SER A 118 -7.11 -28.57 -10.83
CA SER A 118 -5.73 -28.04 -10.83
C SER A 118 -5.30 -27.49 -9.47
N VAL A 119 -6.21 -26.84 -8.72
CA VAL A 119 -5.88 -26.13 -7.47
C VAL A 119 -5.99 -27.02 -6.23
N LEU A 120 -7.06 -27.84 -6.08
CA LEU A 120 -7.30 -28.61 -4.85
C LEU A 120 -6.19 -29.60 -4.45
N PRO A 121 -5.51 -30.28 -5.37
CA PRO A 121 -4.39 -31.15 -5.01
C PRO A 121 -3.25 -30.39 -4.33
N LYS A 122 -3.09 -29.08 -4.65
CA LYS A 122 -2.03 -28.19 -4.16
C LYS A 122 -2.47 -27.33 -2.95
N ARG A 123 -3.50 -27.74 -2.21
CA ARG A 123 -4.08 -26.97 -1.08
C ARG A 123 -3.10 -26.58 0.02
N ARG A 124 -1.97 -27.29 0.14
CA ARG A 124 -0.91 -26.95 1.10
C ARG A 124 -0.04 -25.79 0.64
N GLU A 125 0.11 -25.63 -0.66
CA GLU A 125 0.91 -24.57 -1.31
C GLU A 125 0.11 -23.28 -1.43
N TYR A 126 -1.21 -23.41 -1.73
CA TYR A 126 -2.12 -22.28 -1.96
C TYR A 126 -3.39 -22.41 -1.09
N PRO A 127 -3.29 -22.25 0.25
CA PRO A 127 -4.38 -22.56 1.16
C PRO A 127 -5.62 -21.66 0.95
N HIS A 128 -5.44 -20.35 0.73
CA HIS A 128 -6.54 -19.41 0.56
C HIS A 128 -7.22 -19.59 -0.81
N LEU A 129 -6.43 -19.79 -1.85
CA LEU A 129 -6.94 -20.08 -3.19
C LEU A 129 -7.70 -21.41 -3.22
N ALA A 130 -7.19 -22.44 -2.55
CA ALA A 130 -7.86 -23.72 -2.45
C ALA A 130 -9.16 -23.66 -1.64
N ALA A 131 -9.24 -22.79 -0.63
CA ALA A 131 -10.46 -22.56 0.13
C ALA A 131 -11.57 -21.98 -0.77
N LEU A 132 -11.26 -20.95 -1.59
CA LEU A 132 -12.20 -20.40 -2.57
C LEU A 132 -12.64 -21.45 -3.59
N VAL A 133 -11.69 -22.17 -4.17
CA VAL A 133 -11.96 -23.18 -5.21
C VAL A 133 -12.70 -24.41 -4.66
N ALA A 134 -12.57 -24.72 -3.37
CA ALA A 134 -13.32 -25.81 -2.72
C ALA A 134 -14.83 -25.57 -2.70
N GLU A 135 -15.27 -24.29 -2.76
CA GLU A 135 -16.68 -23.93 -2.86
C GLU A 135 -17.30 -24.23 -4.24
N ILE A 136 -16.50 -24.51 -5.27
CA ILE A 136 -16.99 -24.88 -6.60
C ILE A 136 -17.77 -26.20 -6.49
N PRO A 137 -19.05 -26.23 -6.86
CA PRO A 137 -19.86 -27.44 -6.81
C PRO A 137 -19.37 -28.50 -7.82
N ASP A 138 -19.56 -29.77 -7.48
CA ASP A 138 -19.22 -30.85 -8.42
C ASP A 138 -20.34 -31.06 -9.44
N LEU A 139 -20.19 -30.45 -10.60
CA LEU A 139 -21.13 -30.52 -11.73
C LEU A 139 -20.69 -31.52 -12.82
N ARG A 140 -19.69 -32.39 -12.55
CA ARG A 140 -19.27 -33.43 -13.49
C ARG A 140 -20.38 -34.40 -13.90
N PRO A 141 -21.32 -34.77 -13.01
CA PRO A 141 -22.46 -35.60 -13.43
C PRO A 141 -23.36 -34.90 -14.47
N LEU A 142 -23.64 -33.61 -14.26
CA LEU A 142 -24.41 -32.80 -15.22
C LEU A 142 -23.67 -32.67 -16.56
N LEU A 143 -22.39 -32.35 -16.50
CA LEU A 143 -21.53 -32.20 -17.69
C LEU A 143 -21.51 -33.49 -18.54
N ARG A 144 -21.37 -34.66 -17.91
CA ARG A 144 -21.39 -35.96 -18.64
C ARG A 144 -22.70 -36.22 -19.37
N HIS A 145 -23.82 -35.76 -18.86
CA HIS A 145 -25.12 -35.93 -19.49
C HIS A 145 -25.35 -34.96 -20.67
N LEU A 146 -24.77 -33.74 -20.60
CA LEU A 146 -25.01 -32.69 -21.58
C LEU A 146 -23.90 -32.61 -22.64
N ARG A 147 -22.69 -33.05 -22.30
CA ARG A 147 -21.53 -33.00 -23.21
C ARG A 147 -21.76 -33.80 -24.47
N GLY A 148 -21.37 -33.24 -25.61
CA GLY A 148 -21.43 -33.90 -26.90
C GLY A 148 -22.82 -33.90 -27.57
N LYS A 149 -23.84 -33.28 -26.93
CA LYS A 149 -25.17 -33.10 -27.57
C LYS A 149 -25.25 -31.83 -28.40
N ILE A 150 -24.43 -30.82 -28.09
CA ILE A 150 -24.34 -29.59 -28.88
C ILE A 150 -22.89 -29.40 -29.32
N LEU A 151 -22.69 -29.07 -30.58
CA LEU A 151 -21.39 -28.72 -31.15
C LEU A 151 -20.98 -27.30 -30.72
N PRO A 152 -19.69 -26.94 -30.74
CA PRO A 152 -19.25 -25.58 -30.47
C PRO A 152 -19.87 -24.52 -31.44
N SER A 153 -20.36 -24.93 -32.61
CA SER A 153 -21.09 -24.09 -33.53
C SER A 153 -22.49 -23.67 -33.05
N GLY A 154 -23.00 -24.31 -31.99
CA GLY A 154 -24.38 -24.15 -31.52
C GLY A 154 -25.38 -25.09 -32.22
N GLU A 155 -24.94 -25.97 -33.12
CA GLU A 155 -25.77 -26.97 -33.75
C GLU A 155 -25.84 -28.22 -32.85
N LEU A 156 -27.03 -28.86 -32.80
CA LEU A 156 -27.14 -30.18 -32.14
C LEU A 156 -26.39 -31.25 -32.94
N ASP A 157 -25.60 -32.06 -32.23
CA ASP A 157 -24.96 -33.23 -32.79
C ASP A 157 -26.04 -34.25 -33.24
N ASP A 158 -25.76 -35.01 -34.32
CA ASP A 158 -26.67 -36.04 -34.80
C ASP A 158 -26.97 -37.12 -33.73
N HIS A 159 -26.05 -37.34 -32.82
CA HIS A 159 -26.21 -38.29 -31.73
C HIS A 159 -26.78 -37.65 -30.46
N ALA A 160 -27.31 -36.43 -30.52
CA ALA A 160 -27.94 -35.78 -29.36
C ALA A 160 -29.14 -36.59 -28.84
N SER A 161 -29.88 -37.23 -29.74
CA SER A 161 -30.85 -38.31 -29.44
C SER A 161 -30.88 -39.33 -30.59
N PRO A 162 -31.28 -40.58 -30.33
CA PRO A 162 -31.50 -41.60 -31.38
C PRO A 162 -32.53 -41.14 -32.41
N GLU A 163 -33.57 -40.48 -31.94
CA GLU A 163 -34.67 -39.93 -32.75
C GLU A 163 -34.16 -38.88 -33.73
N LEU A 164 -33.33 -37.94 -33.28
CA LEU A 164 -32.76 -36.90 -34.15
C LEU A 164 -31.85 -37.50 -35.23
N ALA A 165 -31.07 -38.52 -34.89
CA ALA A 165 -30.22 -39.21 -35.84
C ALA A 165 -31.05 -39.92 -36.91
N GLU A 166 -32.16 -40.58 -36.56
CA GLU A 166 -33.06 -41.22 -37.50
C GLU A 166 -33.75 -40.16 -38.40
N ILE A 167 -34.29 -39.09 -37.85
CA ILE A 167 -34.94 -37.98 -38.58
C ILE A 167 -33.95 -37.42 -39.64
N ARG A 168 -32.75 -37.07 -39.26
CA ARG A 168 -31.71 -36.51 -40.14
C ARG A 168 -31.31 -37.51 -41.22
N GLN A 169 -31.23 -38.80 -40.89
CA GLN A 169 -30.98 -39.84 -41.87
C GLN A 169 -32.11 -39.92 -42.92
N GLN A 170 -33.39 -39.82 -42.52
CA GLN A 170 -34.54 -39.76 -43.45
C GLN A 170 -34.49 -38.53 -44.30
N ILE A 171 -34.23 -37.38 -43.74
CA ILE A 171 -34.04 -36.12 -44.50
C ILE A 171 -32.95 -36.27 -45.54
N HIS A 172 -31.80 -36.86 -45.22
CA HIS A 172 -30.70 -37.08 -46.14
C HIS A 172 -31.11 -38.02 -47.28
N ARG A 173 -31.82 -39.10 -47.00
CA ARG A 173 -32.29 -40.07 -48.00
C ARG A 173 -33.31 -39.42 -48.93
N LEU A 174 -34.29 -38.71 -48.37
CA LEU A 174 -35.28 -38.01 -49.16
C LEU A 174 -34.68 -36.94 -50.05
N ARG A 175 -33.77 -36.15 -49.52
CA ARG A 175 -33.03 -35.12 -50.25
C ARG A 175 -32.27 -35.75 -51.41
N ALA A 176 -31.55 -36.82 -51.21
CA ALA A 176 -30.81 -37.49 -52.26
C ALA A 176 -31.75 -38.10 -53.35
N ARG A 177 -32.93 -38.57 -52.97
CA ARG A 177 -33.96 -39.11 -53.89
C ARG A 177 -34.58 -37.96 -54.67
N LEU A 178 -34.89 -36.87 -54.00
CA LEU A 178 -35.48 -35.67 -54.59
C LEU A 178 -34.53 -35.03 -55.62
N TYR A 179 -33.25 -34.88 -55.27
CA TYR A 179 -32.24 -34.36 -56.20
C TYR A 179 -32.10 -35.21 -57.46
N ARG A 180 -31.99 -36.53 -57.30
CA ARG A 180 -31.95 -37.45 -58.44
C ARG A 180 -33.18 -37.30 -59.36
N ARG A 181 -34.39 -37.21 -58.78
CA ARG A 181 -35.62 -37.07 -59.56
C ARG A 181 -35.69 -35.73 -60.25
N LEU A 182 -35.28 -34.63 -59.60
CA LEU A 182 -35.24 -33.29 -60.25
C LEU A 182 -34.19 -33.26 -61.38
N GLU A 183 -33.03 -33.88 -61.25
CA GLU A 183 -32.04 -34.02 -62.34
C GLU A 183 -32.55 -34.87 -63.49
N GLU A 184 -33.24 -35.97 -63.18
CA GLU A 184 -33.91 -36.78 -64.25
C GLU A 184 -34.91 -35.95 -65.08
N ILE A 185 -35.73 -35.12 -64.40
CA ILE A 185 -36.75 -34.26 -65.05
C ILE A 185 -36.03 -33.17 -65.87
N MET A 186 -34.95 -32.56 -65.32
CA MET A 186 -34.22 -31.55 -66.08
C MET A 186 -33.56 -32.13 -67.32
N ARG A 187 -32.98 -33.31 -67.27
CA ARG A 187 -32.38 -34.04 -68.42
C ARG A 187 -33.39 -34.51 -69.44
N ALA A 188 -34.61 -34.84 -68.96
CA ALA A 188 -35.70 -35.25 -69.85
C ALA A 188 -36.44 -34.05 -70.51
N SER A 189 -36.22 -32.86 -70.03
CA SER A 189 -36.82 -31.65 -70.59
C SER A 189 -36.18 -31.26 -71.92
N PRO A 190 -36.90 -30.75 -72.91
CA PRO A 190 -36.36 -30.30 -74.15
C PRO A 190 -35.30 -29.21 -74.03
N GLU A 191 -34.34 -29.18 -74.94
CA GLU A 191 -33.27 -28.22 -74.93
C GLU A 191 -33.81 -26.78 -74.89
N GLY A 192 -33.30 -25.95 -73.98
CA GLY A 192 -33.69 -24.56 -73.78
C GLY A 192 -34.94 -24.32 -72.89
N VAL A 193 -35.56 -25.34 -72.29
CA VAL A 193 -36.67 -25.24 -71.28
C VAL A 193 -36.14 -24.87 -69.89
N VAL A 194 -35.12 -25.60 -69.40
CA VAL A 194 -34.46 -25.31 -68.15
C VAL A 194 -33.48 -24.19 -68.34
N GLN A 195 -33.43 -23.21 -67.48
CA GLN A 195 -32.56 -22.03 -67.58
C GLN A 195 -31.14 -22.39 -67.20
N ASP A 196 -30.97 -23.12 -66.08
CA ASP A 196 -29.71 -23.62 -65.53
C ASP A 196 -29.92 -25.04 -65.03
N GLU A 197 -28.97 -25.96 -65.21
CA GLU A 197 -29.05 -27.35 -64.68
C GLU A 197 -28.74 -27.45 -63.19
N VAL A 198 -29.28 -26.49 -62.40
CA VAL A 198 -29.06 -26.43 -60.91
C VAL A 198 -30.38 -26.49 -60.18
N VAL A 199 -30.53 -27.50 -59.35
CA VAL A 199 -31.67 -27.58 -58.40
C VAL A 199 -31.54 -26.47 -57.37
N THR A 200 -32.58 -25.68 -57.16
CA THR A 200 -32.57 -24.55 -56.21
C THR A 200 -33.65 -24.75 -55.14
N LEU A 201 -33.44 -24.11 -53.99
CA LEU A 201 -34.40 -24.07 -52.89
C LEU A 201 -35.21 -22.77 -52.94
N ARG A 202 -36.53 -22.86 -52.97
CA ARG A 202 -37.45 -21.72 -52.88
C ARG A 202 -38.64 -22.07 -51.97
N ASN A 203 -38.92 -21.23 -50.99
CA ASN A 203 -40.00 -21.46 -50.03
C ASN A 203 -39.91 -22.86 -49.41
N GLU A 204 -38.70 -23.25 -48.98
CA GLU A 204 -38.36 -24.55 -48.35
C GLU A 204 -38.57 -25.78 -49.28
N ARG A 205 -38.79 -25.58 -50.58
CA ARG A 205 -39.01 -26.62 -51.55
C ARG A 205 -37.89 -26.62 -52.59
N TYR A 206 -37.51 -27.79 -53.01
CA TYR A 206 -36.56 -27.99 -54.12
C TYR A 206 -37.30 -27.84 -55.45
N VAL A 207 -36.84 -26.91 -56.25
CA VAL A 207 -37.46 -26.52 -57.53
C VAL A 207 -36.43 -26.49 -58.66
N ILE A 208 -36.89 -26.55 -59.90
CA ILE A 208 -36.04 -26.35 -61.05
C ILE A 208 -36.30 -24.98 -61.71
N PRO A 209 -35.25 -24.30 -62.19
CA PRO A 209 -35.35 -23.01 -62.86
C PRO A 209 -35.78 -23.22 -64.35
N VAL A 210 -36.99 -22.82 -64.71
CA VAL A 210 -37.57 -22.96 -66.05
C VAL A 210 -37.73 -21.57 -66.72
N ARG A 211 -37.41 -21.43 -67.96
CA ARG A 211 -37.64 -20.18 -68.67
C ARG A 211 -39.13 -19.81 -68.71
N ALA A 212 -39.48 -18.59 -68.43
CA ALA A 212 -40.86 -18.13 -68.32
C ALA A 212 -41.70 -18.41 -69.59
N SER A 213 -41.04 -18.39 -70.76
CA SER A 213 -41.69 -18.69 -72.13
C SER A 213 -42.04 -20.17 -72.24
N HIS A 214 -41.44 -21.05 -71.51
CA HIS A 214 -41.60 -22.53 -71.53
C HIS A 214 -42.28 -23.09 -70.30
N ARG A 215 -42.92 -22.23 -69.49
CA ARG A 215 -43.52 -22.58 -68.17
C ARG A 215 -44.52 -23.76 -68.30
N THR A 216 -45.28 -23.86 -69.48
CA THR A 216 -46.31 -24.89 -69.68
C THR A 216 -45.72 -26.29 -70.06
N GLN A 217 -44.41 -26.37 -70.33
CA GLN A 217 -43.76 -27.61 -70.67
C GLN A 217 -43.33 -28.46 -69.52
N VAL A 218 -43.23 -27.82 -68.32
CA VAL A 218 -42.97 -28.53 -67.08
C VAL A 218 -44.21 -28.43 -66.20
N PRO A 219 -45.03 -29.51 -66.12
CA PRO A 219 -46.21 -29.51 -65.22
C PRO A 219 -45.79 -29.44 -63.78
N GLY A 220 -46.23 -28.38 -63.09
CA GLY A 220 -45.81 -28.20 -61.65
C GLY A 220 -46.33 -26.90 -61.02
N VAL A 221 -45.96 -26.64 -59.78
CA VAL A 221 -46.37 -25.48 -59.03
C VAL A 221 -45.23 -24.44 -59.05
N VAL A 222 -45.59 -23.20 -59.27
CA VAL A 222 -44.67 -22.07 -59.32
C VAL A 222 -44.48 -21.54 -57.94
N HIS A 223 -43.24 -21.54 -57.42
CA HIS A 223 -42.88 -21.07 -56.07
C HIS A 223 -42.26 -19.68 -56.07
N ALA A 224 -41.61 -19.30 -57.14
CA ALA A 224 -41.01 -17.97 -57.27
C ALA A 224 -40.79 -17.62 -58.75
N VAL A 225 -40.60 -16.33 -59.05
CA VAL A 225 -40.19 -15.78 -60.33
C VAL A 225 -38.92 -14.96 -60.10
N SER A 226 -37.94 -15.04 -61.01
CA SER A 226 -36.71 -14.25 -60.89
C SER A 226 -37.05 -12.74 -61.02
N SER A 227 -36.16 -11.89 -60.46
CA SER A 227 -36.33 -10.43 -60.50
C SER A 227 -36.49 -9.85 -61.92
N SER A 228 -35.89 -10.51 -62.89
CA SER A 228 -36.00 -10.13 -64.31
C SER A 228 -37.30 -10.68 -65.01
N GLY A 229 -38.08 -11.53 -64.33
CA GLY A 229 -39.22 -12.22 -64.91
C GLY A 229 -38.88 -13.29 -65.91
N ALA A 230 -37.59 -13.52 -66.22
CA ALA A 230 -37.17 -14.44 -67.33
C ALA A 230 -37.15 -15.91 -66.86
N THR A 231 -37.07 -16.21 -65.57
CA THR A 231 -36.98 -17.55 -64.95
C THR A 231 -38.11 -17.75 -63.92
N VAL A 232 -38.77 -18.88 -64.07
CA VAL A 232 -39.82 -19.32 -63.16
C VAL A 232 -39.29 -20.55 -62.39
N PHE A 233 -39.39 -20.55 -61.08
CA PHE A 233 -38.98 -21.68 -60.23
C PHE A 233 -40.18 -22.61 -60.02
N ILE A 234 -40.11 -23.78 -60.63
CA ILE A 234 -41.24 -24.75 -60.69
C ILE A 234 -40.88 -25.97 -59.82
N GLU A 235 -41.83 -26.35 -59.00
CA GLU A 235 -41.85 -27.68 -58.36
C GLU A 235 -42.61 -28.62 -59.27
N PRO A 236 -41.96 -29.62 -59.89
CA PRO A 236 -42.64 -30.57 -60.74
C PRO A 236 -43.66 -31.41 -59.94
N LEU A 237 -44.80 -31.76 -60.57
CA LEU A 237 -45.85 -32.57 -59.94
C LEU A 237 -45.34 -33.87 -59.35
N GLU A 238 -44.40 -34.49 -60.01
CA GLU A 238 -43.75 -35.75 -59.57
C GLU A 238 -42.93 -35.65 -58.35
N THR A 239 -42.53 -34.44 -57.90
CA THR A 239 -41.69 -34.17 -56.76
C THR A 239 -42.46 -33.57 -55.57
N ILE A 240 -43.73 -33.19 -55.71
CA ILE A 240 -44.54 -32.56 -54.71
C ILE A 240 -44.66 -33.42 -53.44
N GLU A 241 -44.91 -34.73 -53.60
CA GLU A 241 -44.99 -35.63 -52.44
C GLU A 241 -43.68 -35.73 -51.71
N LEU A 242 -42.54 -35.83 -52.42
CA LEU A 242 -41.22 -35.88 -51.82
C LEU A 242 -40.85 -34.58 -51.10
N ASN A 243 -41.20 -33.41 -51.68
CA ASN A 243 -41.04 -32.14 -51.03
C ASN A 243 -41.94 -32.02 -49.79
N ASN A 244 -43.20 -32.47 -49.84
CA ASN A 244 -44.12 -32.46 -48.71
C ASN A 244 -43.62 -33.37 -47.58
N GLU A 245 -43.08 -34.53 -47.91
CA GLU A 245 -42.47 -35.45 -46.95
C GLU A 245 -41.23 -34.84 -46.34
N LEU A 246 -40.37 -34.17 -47.09
CA LEU A 246 -39.19 -33.46 -46.61
C LEU A 246 -39.56 -32.33 -45.68
N VAL A 247 -40.61 -31.55 -45.97
CA VAL A 247 -41.10 -30.47 -45.08
C VAL A 247 -41.56 -31.06 -43.74
N ARG A 248 -42.34 -32.15 -43.76
CA ARG A 248 -42.78 -32.81 -42.55
C ARG A 248 -41.59 -33.31 -41.69
N TRP A 249 -40.59 -33.94 -42.30
CA TRP A 249 -39.43 -34.38 -41.57
C TRP A 249 -38.58 -33.22 -40.99
N ARG A 250 -38.57 -32.08 -41.64
CA ARG A 250 -37.94 -30.85 -41.09
C ARG A 250 -38.73 -30.29 -39.92
N GLU A 251 -40.07 -30.30 -39.99
CA GLU A 251 -40.92 -29.92 -38.85
C GLU A 251 -40.69 -30.86 -37.66
N GLU A 252 -40.58 -32.17 -37.91
CA GLU A 252 -40.24 -33.15 -36.89
C GLU A 252 -38.82 -32.95 -36.32
N GLU A 253 -37.83 -32.58 -37.17
CA GLU A 253 -36.50 -32.23 -36.74
C GLU A 253 -36.52 -31.03 -35.79
N GLN A 254 -37.27 -29.96 -36.15
CA GLN A 254 -37.39 -28.78 -35.30
C GLN A 254 -38.10 -29.09 -33.98
N ALA A 255 -39.13 -29.90 -34.00
CA ALA A 255 -39.83 -30.35 -32.79
C ALA A 255 -38.92 -31.17 -31.88
N GLU A 256 -38.13 -32.06 -32.44
CA GLU A 256 -37.18 -32.87 -31.66
C GLU A 256 -36.03 -32.05 -31.09
N ILE A 257 -35.48 -31.09 -31.90
CA ILE A 257 -34.49 -30.12 -31.43
C ILE A 257 -35.06 -29.31 -30.24
N ALA A 258 -36.28 -28.79 -30.35
CA ALA A 258 -36.94 -28.08 -29.28
C ALA A 258 -37.09 -28.96 -28.01
N ARG A 259 -37.48 -30.23 -28.16
CA ARG A 259 -37.62 -31.19 -27.08
C ARG A 259 -36.28 -31.44 -26.37
N ILE A 260 -35.20 -31.64 -27.13
CA ILE A 260 -33.85 -31.85 -26.56
C ILE A 260 -33.37 -30.62 -25.81
N LEU A 261 -33.53 -29.42 -26.37
CA LEU A 261 -33.15 -28.16 -25.74
C LEU A 261 -33.93 -27.93 -24.45
N HIS A 262 -35.22 -28.29 -24.43
CA HIS A 262 -36.06 -28.19 -23.24
C HIS A 262 -35.59 -29.17 -22.15
N GLU A 263 -35.32 -30.44 -22.49
CA GLU A 263 -34.76 -31.42 -21.55
C GLU A 263 -33.41 -30.97 -20.97
N MET A 264 -32.52 -30.43 -21.81
CA MET A 264 -31.24 -29.87 -21.35
C MET A 264 -31.42 -28.70 -20.43
N SER A 265 -32.37 -27.80 -20.77
CA SER A 265 -32.68 -26.63 -19.96
C SER A 265 -33.26 -27.00 -18.59
N ASP A 266 -34.12 -28.02 -18.54
CA ASP A 266 -34.71 -28.53 -17.30
C ASP A 266 -33.63 -29.10 -16.36
N ARG A 267 -32.66 -29.83 -16.90
CA ARG A 267 -31.54 -30.36 -16.12
C ARG A 267 -30.64 -29.21 -15.60
N LEU A 268 -30.38 -28.18 -16.39
CA LEU A 268 -29.66 -27.00 -15.97
C LEU A 268 -30.47 -26.20 -14.93
N ARG A 269 -31.79 -26.16 -15.04
CA ARG A 269 -32.71 -25.52 -14.08
C ARG A 269 -32.63 -26.12 -12.70
N VAL A 270 -32.59 -27.44 -12.60
CA VAL A 270 -32.40 -28.16 -11.32
C VAL A 270 -31.10 -27.72 -10.62
N GLU A 271 -30.02 -27.52 -11.38
CA GLU A 271 -28.70 -27.16 -10.86
C GLU A 271 -28.46 -25.63 -10.82
N ARG A 272 -29.49 -24.82 -11.05
CA ARG A 272 -29.36 -23.35 -11.14
C ARG A 272 -28.66 -22.72 -9.92
N SER A 273 -28.94 -23.17 -8.72
CA SER A 273 -28.31 -22.65 -7.51
C SER A 273 -26.80 -22.91 -7.50
N HIS A 274 -26.38 -24.07 -7.96
CA HIS A 274 -24.98 -24.44 -8.11
C HIS A 274 -24.32 -23.64 -9.24
N LEU A 275 -25.02 -23.40 -10.34
CA LEU A 275 -24.54 -22.57 -11.45
C LEU A 275 -24.33 -21.11 -11.01
N LEU A 276 -25.25 -20.55 -10.24
CA LEU A 276 -25.09 -19.20 -9.65
C LEU A 276 -23.88 -19.13 -8.73
N ARG A 277 -23.68 -20.13 -7.88
CA ARG A 277 -22.49 -20.22 -7.01
C ARG A 277 -21.22 -20.30 -7.83
N LEU A 278 -21.18 -21.16 -8.84
CA LEU A 278 -20.05 -21.32 -9.75
C LEU A 278 -19.72 -20.00 -10.45
N THR A 279 -20.74 -19.31 -10.99
CA THR A 279 -20.60 -18.00 -11.66
C THR A 279 -19.92 -16.98 -10.76
N ARG A 280 -20.37 -16.88 -9.48
CA ARG A 280 -19.78 -15.98 -8.49
C ARG A 280 -18.30 -16.31 -8.23
N ILE A 281 -17.99 -17.59 -8.03
CA ILE A 281 -16.61 -18.03 -7.73
C ILE A 281 -15.70 -17.78 -8.93
N ILE A 282 -16.14 -18.04 -10.15
CA ILE A 282 -15.36 -17.77 -11.37
C ILE A 282 -15.13 -16.27 -11.54
N ALA A 283 -16.13 -15.43 -11.28
CA ALA A 283 -15.98 -13.98 -11.31
C ALA A 283 -14.95 -13.49 -10.27
N GLU A 284 -15.03 -13.99 -9.03
CA GLU A 284 -14.08 -13.66 -7.97
C GLU A 284 -12.67 -14.17 -8.30
N LEU A 285 -12.54 -15.38 -8.83
CA LEU A 285 -11.27 -15.94 -9.24
C LEU A 285 -10.62 -15.14 -10.38
N ASP A 286 -11.42 -14.64 -11.32
CA ASP A 286 -10.91 -13.78 -12.40
C ASP A 286 -10.43 -12.42 -11.87
N LEU A 287 -11.19 -11.81 -10.95
CA LEU A 287 -10.74 -10.60 -10.24
C LEU A 287 -9.43 -10.83 -9.48
N VAL A 288 -9.33 -11.94 -8.74
CA VAL A 288 -8.10 -12.33 -8.02
C VAL A 288 -6.94 -12.56 -8.99
N SER A 289 -7.20 -13.23 -10.12
CA SER A 289 -6.23 -13.41 -11.19
C SER A 289 -5.75 -12.07 -11.78
N ALA A 290 -6.66 -11.12 -12.00
CA ALA A 290 -6.32 -9.80 -12.50
C ALA A 290 -5.47 -9.00 -11.50
N LYS A 291 -5.82 -9.03 -10.18
CA LYS A 291 -5.01 -8.44 -9.11
C LYS A 291 -3.62 -9.06 -9.05
N ALA A 292 -3.51 -10.38 -9.17
CA ALA A 292 -2.23 -11.09 -9.16
C ALA A 292 -1.37 -10.76 -10.38
N ARG A 293 -1.95 -10.62 -11.58
CA ARG A 293 -1.23 -10.16 -12.79
C ARG A 293 -0.73 -8.75 -12.65
N LEU A 294 -1.58 -7.84 -12.15
CA LEU A 294 -1.16 -6.48 -11.85
C LEU A 294 0.01 -6.48 -10.87
N ALA A 295 -0.04 -7.33 -9.83
CA ALA A 295 1.04 -7.46 -8.87
C ALA A 295 2.35 -7.97 -9.50
N LEU A 296 2.28 -8.92 -10.41
CA LEU A 296 3.45 -9.44 -11.15
C LEU A 296 4.02 -8.35 -12.09
N ASP A 297 3.16 -7.68 -12.84
CA ASP A 297 3.58 -6.61 -13.77
C ASP A 297 4.32 -5.48 -13.05
N PHE A 298 3.82 -5.04 -11.88
CA PHE A 298 4.37 -3.93 -11.13
C PHE A 298 5.26 -4.35 -9.95
N ARG A 299 5.62 -5.64 -9.83
CA ARG A 299 6.42 -6.18 -8.74
C ARG A 299 5.92 -5.69 -7.38
N CYS A 300 4.63 -5.89 -7.15
CA CYS A 300 3.97 -5.53 -5.92
C CYS A 300 4.33 -6.50 -4.80
N VAL A 301 4.26 -6.00 -3.57
CA VAL A 301 4.48 -6.79 -2.35
C VAL A 301 3.21 -6.86 -1.52
N GLU A 302 3.11 -7.85 -0.67
CA GLU A 302 2.06 -7.98 0.33
C GLU A 302 2.21 -6.89 1.39
N PRO A 303 1.20 -6.02 1.62
CA PRO A 303 1.25 -5.02 2.67
C PRO A 303 1.00 -5.67 4.05
N GLU A 304 1.80 -5.30 5.03
CA GLU A 304 1.55 -5.60 6.44
C GLU A 304 0.45 -4.68 6.97
N LEU A 305 -0.67 -5.26 7.41
CA LEU A 305 -1.83 -4.52 7.91
C LEU A 305 -1.85 -4.51 9.43
N VAL A 306 -1.77 -3.31 10.01
CA VAL A 306 -1.71 -3.06 11.45
C VAL A 306 -3.05 -2.48 11.94
N THR A 307 -3.50 -2.91 13.12
CA THR A 307 -4.77 -2.49 13.72
C THR A 307 -4.64 -1.94 15.15
N ASP A 308 -3.50 -2.15 15.78
CA ASP A 308 -3.23 -1.79 17.19
C ASP A 308 -2.54 -0.43 17.35
N ARG A 309 -2.13 0.19 16.25
CA ARG A 309 -1.43 1.48 16.21
C ARG A 309 -1.65 2.18 14.86
N CYS A 310 -1.35 3.49 14.82
CA CYS A 310 -1.41 4.27 13.60
C CYS A 310 -0.04 4.33 12.94
N VAL A 311 0.11 3.66 11.78
CA VAL A 311 1.39 3.52 11.06
C VAL A 311 1.20 3.61 9.55
N LEU A 312 2.12 4.29 8.89
CA LEU A 312 2.28 4.38 7.45
C LEU A 312 3.77 4.33 7.13
N VAL A 313 4.26 3.16 6.78
CA VAL A 313 5.65 2.96 6.36
C VAL A 313 5.65 2.40 4.95
N LEU A 314 6.23 3.13 4.03
CA LEU A 314 6.37 2.76 2.63
C LEU A 314 7.84 2.83 2.24
N GLU A 315 8.38 1.74 1.73
CA GLU A 315 9.76 1.65 1.26
C GLU A 315 9.77 1.44 -0.25
N ASP A 316 10.48 2.31 -0.96
CA ASP A 316 10.58 2.30 -2.43
C ASP A 316 9.21 2.19 -3.12
N ALA A 317 8.26 2.96 -2.62
CA ALA A 317 6.90 3.01 -3.14
C ALA A 317 6.83 3.71 -4.50
N ARG A 318 6.03 3.18 -5.41
CA ARG A 318 5.92 3.64 -6.80
C ARG A 318 4.47 3.94 -7.15
N HIS A 319 4.24 5.01 -7.90
CA HIS A 319 2.92 5.36 -8.39
C HIS A 319 2.56 4.46 -9.57
N VAL A 320 1.62 3.53 -9.40
CA VAL A 320 1.31 2.49 -10.40
C VAL A 320 0.93 3.04 -11.77
N LEU A 321 0.12 4.10 -11.82
CA LEU A 321 -0.30 4.71 -13.09
C LEU A 321 0.85 5.44 -13.78
N LEU A 322 1.66 6.18 -13.02
CA LEU A 322 2.84 6.84 -13.58
C LEU A 322 3.88 5.81 -14.05
N GLU A 323 4.10 4.74 -13.28
CA GLU A 323 4.98 3.65 -13.68
C GLU A 323 4.49 2.98 -14.97
N HIS A 324 3.18 2.79 -15.12
CA HIS A 324 2.59 2.27 -16.35
C HIS A 324 2.91 3.17 -17.56
N VAL A 325 2.70 4.49 -17.44
CA VAL A 325 2.99 5.46 -18.51
C VAL A 325 4.49 5.53 -18.82
N LEU A 326 5.36 5.58 -17.81
CA LEU A 326 6.81 5.64 -18.02
C LEU A 326 7.37 4.39 -18.69
N ARG A 327 6.86 3.21 -18.35
CA ARG A 327 7.26 1.95 -19.00
C ARG A 327 6.94 1.93 -20.49
N THR A 328 5.82 2.52 -20.93
CA THR A 328 5.50 2.62 -22.36
C THR A 328 6.49 3.52 -23.11
N ARG A 329 7.16 4.43 -22.38
CA ARG A 329 8.21 5.32 -22.90
C ARG A 329 9.62 4.78 -22.74
N GLY A 330 9.78 3.62 -22.09
CA GLY A 330 11.09 3.04 -21.75
C GLY A 330 11.81 3.76 -20.60
N GLU A 331 11.11 4.55 -19.81
CA GLU A 331 11.63 5.30 -18.67
C GLU A 331 11.37 4.57 -17.35
N ALA A 332 12.25 4.80 -16.36
CA ALA A 332 12.11 4.22 -15.03
C ALA A 332 11.50 5.24 -14.05
N ILE A 333 10.57 4.76 -13.21
CA ILE A 333 10.02 5.56 -12.12
C ILE A 333 11.04 5.67 -10.98
N VAL A 334 11.10 6.84 -10.35
CA VAL A 334 11.87 7.05 -9.12
C VAL A 334 10.97 6.70 -7.92
N PRO A 335 11.35 5.72 -7.09
CA PRO A 335 10.55 5.34 -5.93
C PRO A 335 10.67 6.36 -4.80
N ILE A 336 9.66 6.40 -3.92
CA ILE A 336 9.65 7.22 -2.72
C ILE A 336 9.58 6.34 -1.47
N SER A 337 10.22 6.80 -0.37
CA SER A 337 10.10 6.16 0.93
C SER A 337 9.57 7.15 1.95
N VAL A 338 8.59 6.70 2.76
CA VAL A 338 7.89 7.51 3.75
C VAL A 338 7.70 6.70 5.02
N ARG A 339 7.88 7.34 6.17
CA ARG A 339 7.65 6.72 7.47
C ARG A 339 6.89 7.69 8.38
N LEU A 340 5.74 7.26 8.85
CA LEU A 340 4.97 7.88 9.94
C LEU A 340 4.57 6.77 10.91
N ASP A 341 4.87 6.93 12.21
CA ASP A 341 4.62 5.90 13.22
C ASP A 341 4.29 6.59 14.55
N ASP A 342 3.17 6.23 15.16
CA ASP A 342 2.72 6.82 16.41
C ASP A 342 3.54 6.40 17.64
N ARG A 343 4.46 5.42 17.49
CA ARG A 343 5.33 4.91 18.57
C ARG A 343 6.82 5.26 18.40
N GLN A 344 7.23 5.93 17.33
CA GLN A 344 8.64 6.21 17.05
C GLN A 344 8.89 7.67 16.65
N GLY A 345 8.66 8.60 17.56
CA GLY A 345 9.18 9.96 17.44
C GLY A 345 10.37 10.14 18.37
N HIS A 346 11.54 10.50 17.85
CA HIS A 346 12.67 10.91 18.70
C HIS A 346 12.56 12.41 18.95
N SER A 347 11.96 12.79 20.09
CA SER A 347 12.14 14.14 20.61
C SER A 347 13.57 14.28 21.13
N SER A 348 14.16 15.48 21.00
CA SER A 348 15.44 15.84 21.61
C SER A 348 15.52 15.56 23.13
N ASP A 349 14.38 15.38 23.78
CA ASP A 349 14.22 15.14 25.21
C ASP A 349 13.98 13.66 25.57
N GLY A 350 14.08 12.74 24.61
CA GLY A 350 13.91 11.29 24.87
C GLY A 350 12.44 10.85 25.09
N ALA A 351 11.45 11.73 24.97
CA ALA A 351 10.05 11.38 24.99
C ALA A 351 9.63 10.88 23.59
N GLU A 352 9.01 9.70 23.53
CA GLU A 352 8.40 9.16 22.31
C GLU A 352 7.22 10.06 21.93
N THR A 353 7.38 10.88 20.89
CA THR A 353 6.27 11.69 20.34
C THR A 353 5.76 11.01 19.08
N PRO A 354 4.44 10.80 18.95
CA PRO A 354 3.87 10.16 17.77
C PRO A 354 4.09 11.02 16.52
N GLU A 355 4.72 10.47 15.48
CA GLU A 355 4.85 11.11 14.17
C GLU A 355 3.56 10.92 13.37
N GLN A 356 2.72 11.95 13.29
CA GLN A 356 1.40 11.90 12.66
C GLN A 356 1.28 12.76 11.43
N VAL A 357 2.19 13.72 11.22
CA VAL A 357 2.10 14.69 10.12
C VAL A 357 3.37 14.66 9.29
N LEU A 358 3.22 14.54 7.96
CA LEU A 358 4.29 14.69 6.99
C LEU A 358 4.06 15.96 6.15
N ILE A 359 5.00 16.89 6.18
CA ILE A 359 4.99 18.09 5.35
C ILE A 359 5.97 17.91 4.19
N ILE A 360 5.46 17.75 2.97
CA ILE A 360 6.26 17.61 1.76
C ILE A 360 6.47 18.99 1.13
N SER A 361 7.72 19.39 0.98
CA SER A 361 8.11 20.68 0.44
C SER A 361 9.12 20.56 -0.72
N GLY A 362 9.20 21.59 -1.55
CA GLY A 362 10.08 21.65 -2.72
C GLY A 362 9.44 22.37 -3.89
N PRO A 363 10.10 22.45 -5.08
CA PRO A 363 9.55 23.11 -6.26
C PRO A 363 8.31 22.38 -6.80
N ASN A 364 7.39 23.09 -7.47
CA ASN A 364 6.15 22.50 -7.99
C ASN A 364 6.43 21.39 -9.03
N ALA A 365 7.44 21.55 -9.87
CA ALA A 365 7.87 20.52 -10.82
C ALA A 365 8.57 19.31 -10.16
N GLY A 366 8.82 19.32 -8.85
CA GLY A 366 9.59 18.31 -8.14
C GLY A 366 8.86 16.99 -7.86
N GLY A 367 7.54 16.92 -8.08
CA GLY A 367 6.74 15.70 -7.86
C GLY A 367 6.06 15.60 -6.48
N LYS A 368 5.85 16.73 -5.76
CA LYS A 368 5.13 16.77 -4.47
C LYS A 368 3.75 16.11 -4.58
N THR A 369 2.94 16.54 -5.55
CA THR A 369 1.60 16.01 -5.84
C THR A 369 1.62 14.51 -6.10
N ILE A 370 2.61 14.04 -6.87
CA ILE A 370 2.78 12.60 -7.16
C ILE A 370 3.12 11.82 -5.89
N ALA A 371 3.94 12.37 -5.00
CA ALA A 371 4.26 11.73 -3.73
C ALA A 371 3.00 11.58 -2.84
N VAL A 372 2.19 12.64 -2.71
CA VAL A 372 0.91 12.59 -1.96
C VAL A 372 -0.06 11.59 -2.59
N LYS A 373 -0.23 11.63 -3.92
CA LYS A 373 -1.07 10.66 -4.66
C LYS A 373 -0.58 9.23 -4.48
N THR A 374 0.74 8.99 -4.52
CA THR A 374 1.31 7.64 -4.33
C THR A 374 0.92 7.06 -2.99
N ILE A 375 1.04 7.86 -1.92
CA ILE A 375 0.68 7.43 -0.55
C ILE A 375 -0.80 7.06 -0.48
N GLY A 376 -1.68 7.94 -0.96
CA GLY A 376 -3.13 7.70 -0.94
C GLY A 376 -3.55 6.50 -1.78
N LEU A 377 -2.99 6.39 -2.97
CA LEU A 377 -3.32 5.30 -3.90
C LEU A 377 -2.89 3.93 -3.36
N ILE A 378 -1.70 3.85 -2.75
CA ILE A 378 -1.22 2.61 -2.10
C ILE A 378 -2.14 2.22 -0.94
N ALA A 379 -2.60 3.16 -0.13
CA ALA A 379 -3.55 2.90 0.95
C ALA A 379 -4.90 2.37 0.40
N LEU A 380 -5.44 2.97 -0.67
CA LEU A 380 -6.65 2.50 -1.34
C LEU A 380 -6.47 1.10 -1.94
N MET A 381 -5.34 0.85 -2.62
CA MET A 381 -5.01 -0.46 -3.19
C MET A 381 -4.94 -1.54 -2.11
N ALA A 382 -4.21 -1.29 -1.01
CA ALA A 382 -4.10 -2.22 0.11
C ALA A 382 -5.48 -2.55 0.71
N GLN A 383 -6.31 -1.53 0.97
CA GLN A 383 -7.66 -1.71 1.52
C GLN A 383 -8.66 -2.31 0.51
N SER A 384 -8.31 -2.36 -0.77
CA SER A 384 -9.07 -3.10 -1.79
C SER A 384 -8.61 -4.55 -1.95
N GLY A 385 -7.77 -5.04 -1.04
CA GLY A 385 -7.21 -6.40 -1.08
C GLY A 385 -6.30 -6.62 -2.29
N MET A 386 -5.54 -5.61 -2.70
CA MET A 386 -4.48 -5.69 -3.71
C MET A 386 -3.11 -5.69 -3.05
N LEU A 387 -2.13 -6.30 -3.69
CA LEU A 387 -0.72 -6.08 -3.37
C LEU A 387 -0.30 -4.68 -3.85
N VAL A 388 0.72 -4.11 -3.21
CA VAL A 388 1.11 -2.71 -3.43
C VAL A 388 2.48 -2.57 -4.10
N PRO A 389 2.67 -1.61 -5.01
CA PRO A 389 3.92 -1.40 -5.74
C PRO A 389 4.97 -0.71 -4.86
N ALA A 390 5.59 -1.48 -3.96
CA ALA A 390 6.63 -1.04 -3.04
C ALA A 390 7.65 -2.17 -2.82
N ARG A 391 8.77 -1.88 -2.14
CA ARG A 391 9.70 -2.90 -1.62
C ARG A 391 9.18 -3.50 -0.32
N ALA A 392 8.62 -2.65 0.55
CA ALA A 392 7.90 -3.04 1.75
C ALA A 392 6.82 -1.99 2.06
N ALA A 393 5.71 -2.41 2.67
CA ALA A 393 4.64 -1.53 3.08
C ALA A 393 4.01 -2.04 4.38
N THR A 394 3.93 -1.18 5.38
CA THR A 394 3.21 -1.42 6.64
C THR A 394 2.19 -0.30 6.81
N LEU A 395 0.92 -0.63 6.91
CA LEU A 395 -0.20 0.31 6.84
C LEU A 395 -1.24 0.02 7.91
N THR A 396 -1.73 1.07 8.54
CA THR A 396 -2.97 1.00 9.32
C THR A 396 -4.17 0.82 8.38
N VAL A 397 -5.16 0.06 8.81
CA VAL A 397 -6.45 0.00 8.11
C VAL A 397 -7.25 1.24 8.48
N PHE A 398 -7.30 2.21 7.57
CA PHE A 398 -7.99 3.48 7.78
C PHE A 398 -9.51 3.32 7.65
N ARG A 399 -10.25 3.99 8.52
CA ARG A 399 -11.72 4.11 8.41
C ARG A 399 -12.14 5.23 7.46
N SER A 400 -11.27 6.25 7.31
CA SER A 400 -11.44 7.24 6.26
C SER A 400 -10.10 7.60 5.62
N ILE A 401 -10.09 7.66 4.28
CA ILE A 401 -9.01 8.20 3.45
C ILE A 401 -9.61 9.39 2.72
N LEU A 402 -9.10 10.58 3.00
CA LEU A 402 -9.64 11.85 2.52
C LEU A 402 -8.54 12.60 1.77
N ALA A 403 -8.86 13.10 0.57
CA ALA A 403 -7.87 13.78 -0.25
C ALA A 403 -8.45 15.07 -0.87
N ASP A 404 -7.66 16.13 -0.79
CA ASP A 404 -7.84 17.37 -1.53
C ASP A 404 -6.57 17.62 -2.36
N ILE A 405 -6.58 17.20 -3.62
CA ILE A 405 -5.42 17.20 -4.51
C ILE A 405 -5.83 17.67 -5.90
N GLY A 406 -5.06 18.60 -6.46
CA GLY A 406 -5.19 19.10 -7.83
C GLY A 406 -5.89 20.44 -7.96
N ASP A 407 -5.65 21.12 -9.08
CA ASP A 407 -6.29 22.40 -9.44
C ASP A 407 -7.74 22.16 -9.87
N ARG A 408 -8.67 22.41 -8.98
CA ARG A 408 -10.11 22.38 -9.31
C ARG A 408 -10.52 23.68 -10.01
N GLN A 409 -9.99 23.92 -11.20
CA GLN A 409 -10.52 24.94 -12.11
C GLN A 409 -11.71 24.36 -12.86
N SER A 410 -12.85 24.20 -12.18
CA SER A 410 -14.11 23.91 -12.87
C SER A 410 -14.62 25.17 -13.53
N LEU A 411 -14.56 25.23 -14.85
CA LEU A 411 -15.21 26.28 -15.65
C LEU A 411 -16.76 26.28 -15.47
N VAL A 412 -17.30 25.24 -14.85
CA VAL A 412 -18.76 25.06 -14.68
C VAL A 412 -19.26 25.70 -13.37
N ASP A 413 -18.45 25.71 -12.29
CA ASP A 413 -18.92 26.10 -10.96
C ASP A 413 -18.57 27.53 -10.55
N ASN A 414 -17.84 28.32 -11.36
CA ASN A 414 -17.43 29.71 -11.08
C ASN A 414 -16.83 29.98 -9.67
N LEU A 415 -16.40 28.92 -8.97
CA LEU A 415 -15.77 29.03 -7.66
C LEU A 415 -14.29 29.37 -7.82
N SER A 416 -13.79 30.31 -7.01
CA SER A 416 -12.34 30.54 -6.96
C SER A 416 -11.66 29.26 -6.42
N THR A 417 -10.44 28.97 -6.87
CA THR A 417 -9.62 27.83 -6.42
C THR A 417 -9.57 27.74 -4.90
N PHE A 418 -9.44 28.87 -4.21
CA PHE A 418 -9.47 28.94 -2.75
C PHE A 418 -10.79 28.41 -2.15
N THR A 419 -11.93 28.88 -2.67
CA THR A 419 -13.24 28.46 -2.15
C THR A 419 -13.47 26.97 -2.35
N ALA A 420 -13.02 26.40 -3.48
CA ALA A 420 -13.11 24.98 -3.77
C ALA A 420 -12.30 24.14 -2.75
N HIS A 421 -11.06 24.53 -2.45
CA HIS A 421 -10.24 23.88 -1.42
C HIS A 421 -10.87 23.93 -0.03
N ILE A 422 -11.39 25.10 0.39
CA ILE A 422 -12.02 25.24 1.70
C ILE A 422 -13.30 24.42 1.80
N THR A 423 -14.08 24.33 0.73
CA THR A 423 -15.26 23.44 0.68
C THR A 423 -14.86 21.98 0.83
N SER A 424 -13.81 21.55 0.12
CA SER A 424 -13.26 20.20 0.24
C SER A 424 -12.78 19.90 1.66
N VAL A 425 -12.02 20.81 2.28
CA VAL A 425 -11.56 20.65 3.66
C VAL A 425 -12.74 20.55 4.64
N ARG A 426 -13.82 21.31 4.44
CA ARG A 426 -15.04 21.19 5.23
C ARG A 426 -15.65 19.79 5.08
N GLU A 427 -15.83 19.31 3.86
CA GLU A 427 -16.32 17.96 3.60
C GLU A 427 -15.44 16.88 4.24
N MET A 428 -14.11 17.04 4.17
CA MET A 428 -13.16 16.14 4.83
C MET A 428 -13.34 16.15 6.36
N ALA A 429 -13.60 17.31 6.95
CA ALA A 429 -13.84 17.43 8.39
C ALA A 429 -15.15 16.76 8.83
N GLU A 430 -16.19 16.82 7.99
CA GLU A 430 -17.51 16.17 8.21
C GLU A 430 -17.43 14.64 8.09
N HIS A 431 -16.56 14.10 7.20
CA HIS A 431 -16.39 12.67 6.95
C HIS A 431 -15.19 12.04 7.68
N LEU A 432 -14.65 12.70 8.68
CA LEU A 432 -13.48 12.22 9.43
C LEU A 432 -13.86 11.10 10.41
N HIS A 433 -13.42 9.88 10.14
CA HIS A 433 -13.57 8.70 11.02
C HIS A 433 -12.20 8.09 11.29
N LEU A 434 -11.80 7.99 12.56
CA LEU A 434 -10.50 7.46 12.95
C LEU A 434 -10.46 5.92 12.97
N PRO A 435 -9.31 5.31 12.66
CA PRO A 435 -8.07 5.95 12.14
C PRO A 435 -8.28 6.52 10.73
N ALA A 436 -7.69 7.69 10.47
CA ALA A 436 -7.89 8.44 9.23
C ALA A 436 -6.57 8.84 8.57
N LEU A 437 -6.55 8.82 7.24
CA LEU A 437 -5.48 9.38 6.42
C LEU A 437 -6.01 10.60 5.66
N VAL A 438 -5.40 11.75 5.90
CA VAL A 438 -5.76 13.04 5.31
C VAL A 438 -4.63 13.50 4.39
N LEU A 439 -4.94 13.73 3.12
CA LEU A 439 -3.99 14.08 2.07
C LEU A 439 -4.37 15.44 1.49
N ILE A 440 -3.47 16.42 1.60
CA ILE A 440 -3.76 17.79 1.14
C ILE A 440 -2.61 18.28 0.27
N ASP A 441 -2.92 18.78 -0.91
CA ASP A 441 -1.95 19.39 -1.81
C ASP A 441 -2.20 20.92 -1.91
N GLU A 442 -1.15 21.70 -1.69
CA GLU A 442 -1.13 23.16 -1.80
C GLU A 442 -2.25 23.89 -1.03
N VAL A 443 -2.54 23.45 0.20
CA VAL A 443 -3.55 24.08 1.07
C VAL A 443 -3.26 25.56 1.31
N GLY A 444 -4.30 26.41 1.23
CA GLY A 444 -4.20 27.86 1.45
C GLY A 444 -3.77 28.65 0.23
N THR A 445 -3.65 28.05 -0.96
CA THR A 445 -3.37 28.73 -2.21
C THR A 445 -4.58 29.51 -2.72
N GLY A 446 -4.36 30.54 -3.52
CA GLY A 446 -5.42 31.39 -4.10
C GLY A 446 -5.92 32.52 -3.20
N THR A 447 -5.25 32.81 -2.07
CA THR A 447 -5.47 33.97 -1.19
C THR A 447 -4.15 34.66 -0.85
N ASP A 448 -4.20 35.67 0.02
CA ASP A 448 -3.01 36.31 0.55
C ASP A 448 -2.05 35.26 1.18
N PRO A 449 -0.73 35.32 0.89
CA PRO A 449 0.23 34.31 1.34
C PRO A 449 0.31 34.17 2.87
N GLU A 450 0.17 35.23 3.64
CA GLU A 450 0.22 35.15 5.10
C GLU A 450 -1.05 34.51 5.66
N HIS A 451 -2.22 34.93 5.15
CA HIS A 451 -3.50 34.30 5.51
C HIS A 451 -3.56 32.81 5.06
N GLY A 452 -3.08 32.53 3.85
CA GLY A 452 -3.02 31.15 3.33
C GLY A 452 -2.14 30.24 4.17
N ALA A 453 -0.96 30.71 4.56
CA ALA A 453 -0.04 29.96 5.41
C ALA A 453 -0.59 29.72 6.82
N ALA A 454 -1.21 30.75 7.44
CA ALA A 454 -1.84 30.62 8.75
C ALA A 454 -3.00 29.61 8.73
N LEU A 455 -3.85 29.69 7.69
CA LEU A 455 -4.96 28.75 7.50
C LEU A 455 -4.46 27.32 7.25
N ALA A 456 -3.40 27.15 6.45
CA ALA A 456 -2.79 25.86 6.21
C ALA A 456 -2.31 25.19 7.51
N ILE A 457 -1.62 25.94 8.38
CA ILE A 457 -1.18 25.44 9.69
C ILE A 457 -2.40 25.06 10.55
N ALA A 458 -3.43 25.92 10.57
CA ALA A 458 -4.64 25.66 11.37
C ALA A 458 -5.39 24.41 10.90
N ILE A 459 -5.49 24.17 9.59
CA ILE A 459 -6.12 22.97 9.00
C ILE A 459 -5.32 21.71 9.38
N VAL A 460 -4.00 21.73 9.21
CA VAL A 460 -3.13 20.62 9.57
C VAL A 460 -3.28 20.29 11.06
N GLU A 461 -3.23 21.30 11.91
CA GLU A 461 -3.37 21.16 13.36
C GLU A 461 -4.77 20.65 13.76
N TYR A 462 -5.82 21.07 13.05
CA TYR A 462 -7.18 20.59 13.28
C TYR A 462 -7.30 19.07 13.12
N PHE A 463 -6.73 18.49 12.03
CA PHE A 463 -6.75 17.06 11.79
C PHE A 463 -5.76 16.30 12.71
N ARG A 464 -4.57 16.87 12.95
CA ARG A 464 -3.57 16.30 13.85
C ARG A 464 -4.11 16.13 15.28
N ARG A 465 -4.70 17.17 15.86
CA ARG A 465 -5.28 17.13 17.21
C ARG A 465 -6.42 16.12 17.35
N ARG A 466 -7.06 15.76 16.26
CA ARG A 466 -8.09 14.71 16.24
C ARG A 466 -7.51 13.31 16.09
N GLY A 467 -6.20 13.17 15.93
CA GLY A 467 -5.54 11.88 15.81
C GLY A 467 -5.52 11.32 14.37
N ALA A 468 -5.79 12.17 13.36
CA ALA A 468 -5.62 11.77 11.98
C ALA A 468 -4.15 11.80 11.56
N MET A 469 -3.76 10.89 10.68
CA MET A 469 -2.49 10.94 9.98
C MET A 469 -2.62 11.90 8.81
N VAL A 470 -1.74 12.90 8.71
CA VAL A 470 -1.84 13.99 7.74
C VAL A 470 -0.61 14.03 6.85
N VAL A 471 -0.81 14.05 5.55
CA VAL A 471 0.25 14.32 4.57
C VAL A 471 -0.12 15.57 3.81
N VAL A 472 0.72 16.60 3.91
CA VAL A 472 0.47 17.89 3.26
C VAL A 472 1.64 18.30 2.37
N ALA A 473 1.37 18.65 1.12
CA ALA A 473 2.35 19.28 0.26
C ALA A 473 2.16 20.81 0.29
N THR A 474 3.27 21.53 0.39
CA THR A 474 3.24 23.01 0.49
C THR A 474 4.51 23.66 -0.04
N HIS A 475 4.38 24.91 -0.43
CA HIS A 475 5.50 25.79 -0.72
C HIS A 475 5.71 26.89 0.34
N TYR A 476 4.77 27.05 1.31
CA TYR A 476 4.83 28.08 2.35
C TYR A 476 5.96 27.84 3.36
N SER A 477 6.83 28.85 3.53
CA SER A 477 7.94 28.80 4.49
C SER A 477 7.47 28.69 5.95
N ALA A 478 6.35 29.32 6.30
CA ALA A 478 5.77 29.21 7.64
C ALA A 478 5.31 27.78 7.98
N VAL A 479 4.73 27.06 7.02
CA VAL A 479 4.33 25.66 7.24
C VAL A 479 5.55 24.73 7.40
N LYS A 480 6.64 25.00 6.66
CA LYS A 480 7.93 24.28 6.83
C LYS A 480 8.52 24.55 8.23
N ALA A 481 8.48 25.78 8.70
CA ALA A 481 8.93 26.15 10.03
C ALA A 481 8.08 25.46 11.12
N TYR A 482 6.77 25.44 10.96
CA TYR A 482 5.86 24.69 11.84
C TYR A 482 6.26 23.22 11.97
N GLY A 483 6.71 22.57 10.88
CA GLY A 483 7.17 21.19 10.88
C GLY A 483 8.47 20.94 11.65
N TYR A 484 9.29 21.97 11.90
CA TYR A 484 10.47 21.85 12.77
C TYR A 484 10.17 22.17 14.23
N LEU A 485 9.16 23.01 14.50
CA LEU A 485 8.85 23.51 15.83
C LEU A 485 7.83 22.65 16.56
N THR A 486 7.09 21.82 15.85
CA THR A 486 5.97 21.06 16.44
C THR A 486 6.33 19.56 16.55
N PRO A 487 6.37 19.03 17.76
CA PRO A 487 6.59 17.60 17.96
C PRO A 487 5.52 16.75 17.23
N GLY A 488 5.93 15.65 16.59
CA GLY A 488 5.04 14.78 15.84
C GLY A 488 4.75 15.25 14.42
N VAL A 489 5.39 16.34 13.97
CA VAL A 489 5.34 16.82 12.59
C VAL A 489 6.72 16.66 11.95
N VAL A 490 6.77 16.02 10.81
CA VAL A 490 8.02 15.70 10.09
C VAL A 490 8.03 16.38 8.74
N ASN A 491 9.13 17.08 8.45
CA ASN A 491 9.36 17.65 7.13
C ASN A 491 9.93 16.61 6.17
N ALA A 492 9.57 16.72 4.90
CA ALA A 492 10.21 16.01 3.81
C ALA A 492 10.46 16.96 2.63
N ALA A 493 11.59 16.81 1.98
CA ALA A 493 11.96 17.57 0.80
C ALA A 493 11.90 16.67 -0.44
N VAL A 494 11.30 17.17 -1.53
CA VAL A 494 11.56 16.62 -2.85
C VAL A 494 12.87 17.21 -3.36
N GLU A 495 13.83 16.34 -3.67
CA GLU A 495 15.15 16.76 -4.13
C GLU A 495 15.09 17.38 -5.54
N PHE A 496 15.89 18.39 -5.74
CA PHE A 496 16.09 19.06 -7.01
C PHE A 496 17.57 19.16 -7.31
N ASP A 497 17.98 18.71 -8.49
CA ASP A 497 19.36 18.85 -8.96
C ASP A 497 19.57 20.31 -9.40
N GLU A 498 20.24 21.06 -8.57
CA GLU A 498 20.52 22.47 -8.82
C GLU A 498 21.52 22.67 -9.95
N GLU A 499 22.40 21.68 -10.23
CA GLU A 499 23.38 21.77 -11.32
C GLU A 499 22.74 21.56 -12.68
N ARG A 500 21.83 20.57 -12.78
CA ARG A 500 21.14 20.22 -14.01
C ARG A 500 19.80 20.95 -14.19
N LEU A 501 19.35 21.68 -13.20
CA LEU A 501 18.00 22.32 -13.14
C LEU A 501 16.87 21.31 -13.41
N GLN A 502 17.00 20.11 -12.87
CA GLN A 502 16.03 19.03 -13.06
C GLN A 502 15.60 18.44 -11.73
N PRO A 503 14.33 18.04 -11.59
CA PRO A 503 13.88 17.30 -10.42
C PRO A 503 14.49 15.91 -10.41
N THR A 504 14.99 15.47 -9.26
CA THR A 504 15.43 14.08 -9.07
C THR A 504 14.27 13.17 -8.70
N TYR A 505 13.11 13.72 -8.33
CA TYR A 505 11.91 13.04 -7.84
C TYR A 505 12.11 12.21 -6.56
N ARG A 506 13.27 12.32 -5.90
CA ARG A 506 13.55 11.64 -4.64
C ARG A 506 12.96 12.41 -3.48
N LEU A 507 12.32 11.69 -2.56
CA LEU A 507 11.78 12.25 -1.32
C LEU A 507 12.76 11.97 -0.17
N ARG A 508 13.20 13.03 0.52
CA ARG A 508 14.06 12.94 1.72
C ARG A 508 13.28 13.41 2.94
N GLN A 509 12.99 12.50 3.83
CA GLN A 509 12.33 12.79 5.10
C GLN A 509 13.32 13.36 6.13
N GLY A 510 12.84 14.21 7.04
CA GLY A 510 13.65 14.89 8.06
C GLY A 510 14.20 16.25 7.63
N VAL A 511 14.04 16.63 6.37
CA VAL A 511 14.58 17.89 5.81
C VAL A 511 13.47 18.64 5.09
N ALA A 512 13.38 19.99 5.28
CA ALA A 512 12.50 20.82 4.46
C ALA A 512 13.19 21.25 3.16
N GLY A 513 12.43 21.27 2.06
CA GLY A 513 12.92 21.73 0.76
C GLY A 513 13.23 23.23 0.75
N ALA A 514 14.39 23.61 0.22
CA ALA A 514 14.76 25.00 0.02
C ALA A 514 13.87 25.64 -1.08
N SER A 515 13.53 26.90 -0.89
CA SER A 515 12.85 27.70 -1.92
C SER A 515 13.92 28.46 -2.72
N ASN A 516 14.44 27.84 -3.79
CA ASN A 516 15.57 28.38 -4.57
C ASN A 516 15.09 29.11 -5.85
N ALA A 517 13.91 29.73 -5.81
CA ALA A 517 13.33 30.40 -6.99
C ALA A 517 14.27 31.44 -7.63
N LEU A 518 14.95 32.26 -6.81
CA LEU A 518 15.90 33.27 -7.31
C LEU A 518 17.17 32.64 -7.91
N GLU A 519 17.66 31.53 -7.33
CA GLU A 519 18.80 30.82 -7.87
C GLU A 519 18.47 30.13 -9.21
N ILE A 520 17.29 29.55 -9.30
CA ILE A 520 16.77 28.98 -10.55
C ILE A 520 16.61 30.10 -11.60
N ALA A 521 16.02 31.24 -11.25
CA ALA A 521 15.85 32.35 -12.15
C ALA A 521 17.21 32.86 -12.70
N ARG A 522 18.22 32.99 -11.83
CA ARG A 522 19.58 33.36 -12.22
C ARG A 522 20.18 32.40 -13.23
N ARG A 523 20.05 31.11 -12.98
CA ARG A 523 20.62 30.04 -13.84
C ARG A 523 19.89 29.89 -15.17
N VAL A 524 18.59 30.17 -15.21
CA VAL A 524 17.80 30.21 -16.46
C VAL A 524 18.19 31.45 -17.32
N GLY A 525 18.99 32.36 -16.77
CA GLY A 525 19.53 33.50 -17.52
C GLY A 525 18.78 34.82 -17.30
N LEU A 526 17.99 34.92 -16.21
CA LEU A 526 17.42 36.20 -15.82
C LEU A 526 18.55 37.18 -15.50
N PRO A 527 18.52 38.45 -15.99
CA PRO A 527 19.57 39.43 -15.70
C PRO A 527 19.82 39.54 -14.19
N GLU A 528 21.12 39.58 -13.81
CA GLU A 528 21.53 39.64 -12.40
C GLU A 528 20.96 40.86 -11.67
N GLU A 529 20.75 41.96 -12.38
CA GLU A 529 20.10 43.18 -11.85
C GLU A 529 18.69 42.89 -11.33
N ILE A 530 17.90 42.11 -12.06
CA ILE A 530 16.53 41.74 -11.64
C ILE A 530 16.58 40.80 -10.42
N VAL A 531 17.52 39.83 -10.42
CA VAL A 531 17.68 38.90 -9.31
C VAL A 531 18.15 39.61 -8.06
N ALA A 532 19.09 40.55 -8.18
CA ALA A 532 19.59 41.37 -7.09
C ALA A 532 18.49 42.29 -6.50
N GLU A 533 17.72 42.92 -7.37
CA GLU A 533 16.59 43.77 -6.96
C GLU A 533 15.48 42.99 -6.27
N ALA A 534 15.16 41.78 -6.80
CA ALA A 534 14.21 40.86 -6.16
C ALA A 534 14.69 40.42 -4.77
N ARG A 535 15.99 40.12 -4.63
CA ARG A 535 16.60 39.76 -3.34
C ARG A 535 16.58 40.93 -2.35
N ALA A 536 16.84 42.16 -2.82
CA ALA A 536 16.79 43.38 -1.98
C ALA A 536 15.36 43.68 -1.47
N ARG A 537 14.33 43.25 -2.22
CA ARG A 537 12.91 43.45 -1.85
C ARG A 537 12.34 42.32 -1.00
N MET A 538 13.04 41.18 -0.87
CA MET A 538 12.64 40.16 0.08
C MET A 538 12.74 40.70 1.51
N GLY A 539 11.64 40.65 2.26
CA GLY A 539 11.57 41.19 3.63
C GLY A 539 12.59 40.50 4.55
N ALA A 540 13.17 41.27 5.48
CA ALA A 540 14.16 40.78 6.44
C ALA A 540 13.67 39.55 7.26
N SER A 541 12.37 39.41 7.47
CA SER A 541 11.75 38.27 8.16
C SER A 541 11.84 36.99 7.35
N GLU A 542 11.56 37.00 6.04
CA GLU A 542 11.63 35.84 5.15
C GLU A 542 13.08 35.35 4.96
N GLU A 543 14.00 36.30 4.90
CA GLU A 543 15.42 36.00 4.79
C GLU A 543 15.99 35.36 6.07
N GLN A 544 15.50 35.80 7.24
CA GLN A 544 15.88 35.17 8.54
C GLN A 544 15.32 33.74 8.65
N VAL A 545 14.04 33.56 8.30
CA VAL A 545 13.43 32.18 8.31
C VAL A 545 14.16 31.29 7.31
N THR A 546 14.46 31.75 6.11
CA THR A 546 15.18 30.99 5.10
C THR A 546 16.59 30.59 5.57
N ARG A 547 17.35 31.54 6.18
CA ARG A 547 18.68 31.25 6.74
C ARG A 547 18.61 30.27 7.93
N TYR A 548 17.58 30.40 8.77
CA TYR A 548 17.38 29.46 9.88
C TYR A 548 17.07 28.05 9.39
N LEU A 549 16.16 27.91 8.42
CA LEU A 549 15.83 26.63 7.79
C LEU A 549 17.05 26.01 7.09
N GLN A 550 17.89 26.83 6.45
CA GLN A 550 19.11 26.36 5.81
C GLN A 550 20.12 25.81 6.82
N ARG A 551 20.32 26.50 7.94
CA ARG A 551 21.20 25.99 9.04
C ARG A 551 20.66 24.70 9.65
N LEU A 552 19.36 24.61 9.87
CA LEU A 552 18.72 23.36 10.35
C LEU A 552 18.91 22.22 9.34
N LYS A 553 18.73 22.49 8.05
CA LYS A 553 19.00 21.52 6.98
C LYS A 553 20.43 20.99 7.04
N GLU A 554 21.42 21.89 7.11
CA GLU A 554 22.84 21.51 7.19
C GLU A 554 23.15 20.65 8.44
N GLU A 555 22.52 20.97 9.58
CA GLU A 555 22.72 20.21 10.83
C GLU A 555 22.09 18.82 10.75
N VAL A 556 20.86 18.72 10.22
CA VAL A 556 20.16 17.43 10.00
C VAL A 556 20.93 16.56 8.99
N GLU A 557 21.41 17.16 7.89
CA GLU A 557 22.25 16.44 6.91
C GLU A 557 23.53 15.91 7.54
N ARG A 558 24.15 16.68 8.42
CA ARG A 558 25.36 16.26 9.16
C ARG A 558 25.05 15.09 10.10
N GLN A 559 23.94 15.14 10.82
CA GLN A 559 23.48 14.04 11.67
C GLN A 559 23.15 12.78 10.87
N HIS A 560 22.49 12.90 9.73
CA HIS A 560 22.20 11.78 8.83
C HIS A 560 23.50 11.15 8.28
N ALA A 561 24.48 11.94 7.88
CA ALA A 561 25.76 11.44 7.41
C ALA A 561 26.51 10.65 8.50
N VAL A 562 26.50 11.16 9.74
CA VAL A 562 27.11 10.47 10.89
C VAL A 562 26.37 9.16 11.18
N ARG A 563 25.04 9.16 11.12
CA ARG A 563 24.23 7.96 11.37
C ARG A 563 24.44 6.89 10.29
N ALA A 564 24.50 7.29 9.03
CA ALA A 564 24.79 6.38 7.92
C ALA A 564 26.18 5.75 8.05
N ALA A 565 27.19 6.55 8.39
CA ALA A 565 28.53 6.04 8.64
C ALA A 565 28.59 5.04 9.82
N LEU A 566 27.83 5.30 10.89
CA LEU A 566 27.73 4.39 12.03
C LEU A 566 27.01 3.07 11.69
N GLU A 567 25.97 3.13 10.86
CA GLU A 567 25.25 1.93 10.36
C GLU A 567 26.14 1.09 9.45
N GLU A 568 26.94 1.73 8.58
CA GLU A 568 27.91 1.05 7.73
C GLU A 568 29.01 0.37 8.57
N GLU A 569 29.53 1.05 9.59
CA GLU A 569 30.49 0.48 10.53
C GLU A 569 29.92 -0.72 11.30
N ARG A 570 28.67 -0.61 11.79
CA ARG A 570 27.99 -1.73 12.45
C ARG A 570 27.78 -2.92 11.52
N ALA A 571 27.41 -2.68 10.27
CA ALA A 571 27.25 -3.73 9.27
C ALA A 571 28.60 -4.41 8.95
N ALA A 572 29.68 -3.64 8.82
CA ALA A 572 31.03 -4.16 8.62
C ALA A 572 31.51 -5.02 9.81
N VAL A 573 31.26 -4.57 11.04
CA VAL A 573 31.58 -5.32 12.26
C VAL A 573 30.76 -6.63 12.32
N ALA A 574 29.46 -6.59 12.03
CA ALA A 574 28.62 -7.79 11.98
C ALA A 574 29.13 -8.81 10.96
N ALA A 575 29.44 -8.36 9.74
CA ALA A 575 30.00 -9.21 8.69
C ALA A 575 31.36 -9.83 9.09
N HIS A 576 32.19 -9.07 9.81
CA HIS A 576 33.46 -9.57 10.33
C HIS A 576 33.24 -10.65 11.39
N TYR A 577 32.27 -10.46 12.31
CA TYR A 577 31.93 -11.48 13.31
C TYR A 577 31.40 -12.76 12.68
N GLU A 578 30.52 -12.66 11.68
CA GLU A 578 30.03 -13.84 10.94
C GLU A 578 31.15 -14.61 10.25
N LYS A 579 32.09 -13.90 9.63
CA LYS A 579 33.26 -14.52 8.99
C LYS A 579 34.10 -15.26 10.01
N MET A 580 34.40 -14.62 11.12
CA MET A 580 35.20 -15.21 12.22
C MET A 580 34.50 -16.47 12.81
N GLN A 581 33.20 -16.43 12.97
CA GLN A 581 32.41 -17.57 13.46
C GLN A 581 32.43 -18.73 12.45
N ARG A 582 32.30 -18.46 11.15
CA ARG A 582 32.42 -19.50 10.10
C ARG A 582 33.81 -20.13 10.07
N GLU A 583 34.86 -19.31 10.18
CA GLU A 583 36.25 -19.81 10.23
C GLU A 583 36.50 -20.65 11.49
N PHE A 584 36.00 -20.24 12.64
CA PHE A 584 36.10 -20.99 13.89
C PHE A 584 35.40 -22.36 13.74
N LEU A 585 34.18 -22.43 13.26
CA LEU A 585 33.45 -23.67 13.05
C LEU A 585 34.16 -24.59 12.04
N ALA A 586 34.72 -24.01 10.99
CA ALA A 586 35.45 -24.79 10.00
C ALA A 586 36.76 -25.38 10.60
N ARG A 587 37.45 -24.66 11.47
CA ARG A 587 38.63 -25.17 12.18
C ARG A 587 38.28 -26.28 13.18
N GLU A 588 37.19 -26.11 13.92
CA GLU A 588 36.67 -27.14 14.83
C GLU A 588 36.33 -28.43 14.10
N GLN A 589 35.63 -28.33 12.99
CA GLN A 589 35.28 -29.47 12.14
C GLN A 589 36.50 -30.19 11.56
N ARG A 590 37.53 -29.44 11.16
CA ARG A 590 38.82 -30.04 10.71
C ARG A 590 39.51 -30.79 11.84
N ARG A 591 39.61 -30.16 13.02
CA ARG A 591 40.21 -30.77 14.19
C ARG A 591 39.49 -32.02 14.63
N GLN A 592 38.16 -32.00 14.57
CA GLN A 592 37.34 -33.20 14.89
C GLN A 592 37.60 -34.34 13.88
N ARG A 593 37.67 -34.05 12.61
CA ARG A 593 37.99 -35.05 11.56
C ARG A 593 39.40 -35.62 11.74
N GLU A 594 40.38 -34.78 11.93
CA GLU A 594 41.78 -35.22 12.19
C GLU A 594 41.84 -36.07 13.43
N PHE A 595 41.15 -35.73 14.49
CA PHE A 595 41.05 -36.56 15.70
C PHE A 595 40.35 -37.91 15.43
N GLU A 596 39.25 -37.93 14.72
CA GLU A 596 38.57 -39.18 14.36
C GLU A 596 39.44 -40.10 13.47
N GLU A 597 40.16 -39.52 12.52
CA GLU A 597 41.10 -40.28 11.65
C GLU A 597 42.27 -40.86 12.47
N THR A 598 42.83 -40.06 13.35
CA THR A 598 43.96 -40.50 14.23
C THR A 598 43.49 -41.63 15.15
N LEU A 599 42.27 -41.49 15.73
CA LEU A 599 41.70 -42.51 16.60
C LEU A 599 41.43 -43.81 15.84
N ARG A 600 40.92 -43.70 14.57
CA ARG A 600 40.66 -44.87 13.73
C ARG A 600 41.96 -45.57 13.38
N ALA A 601 43.00 -44.85 12.98
CA ALA A 601 44.31 -45.41 12.65
C ALA A 601 44.96 -46.09 13.89
N PHE A 602 44.78 -45.49 15.09
CA PHE A 602 45.24 -46.08 16.34
C PHE A 602 44.50 -47.44 16.62
N LEU A 603 43.20 -47.46 16.52
CA LEU A 603 42.37 -48.67 16.72
C LEU A 603 42.68 -49.78 15.71
N GLU A 604 42.98 -49.45 14.45
CA GLU A 604 43.47 -50.37 13.44
C GLU A 604 44.82 -50.96 13.79
N THR A 605 45.72 -50.12 14.27
CA THR A 605 47.07 -50.55 14.69
C THR A 605 47.02 -51.50 15.87
N VAL A 606 46.15 -51.19 16.88
CA VAL A 606 45.91 -52.07 18.04
C VAL A 606 45.31 -53.39 17.57
N SER A 607 44.34 -53.37 16.63
CA SER A 607 43.74 -54.58 16.08
C SER A 607 44.73 -55.49 15.38
N ARG A 608 45.56 -54.90 14.48
CA ARG A 608 46.63 -55.59 13.76
C ARG A 608 47.67 -56.21 14.71
N ARG A 609 48.07 -55.46 15.76
CA ARG A 609 49.05 -55.98 16.75
C ARG A 609 48.46 -57.14 17.55
N ALA A 610 47.19 -57.12 17.86
CA ALA A 610 46.47 -58.23 18.50
C ALA A 610 46.43 -59.45 17.59
N GLU A 611 46.17 -59.32 16.29
CA GLU A 611 46.20 -60.39 15.30
C GLU A 611 47.58 -60.97 15.11
N GLU A 612 48.65 -60.16 15.05
CA GLU A 612 50.06 -60.61 15.00
C GLU A 612 50.44 -61.43 16.22
N LEU A 613 50.07 -61.02 17.45
CA LEU A 613 50.32 -61.76 18.66
C LEU A 613 49.56 -63.12 18.68
N LEU A 614 48.34 -63.17 18.19
CA LEU A 614 47.56 -64.42 18.05
C LEU A 614 48.13 -65.35 17.01
N ALA A 615 48.83 -64.88 15.98
CA ALA A 615 49.45 -65.66 14.93
C ALA A 615 50.60 -66.50 15.46
N HIS A 616 51.26 -66.10 16.54
CA HIS A 616 52.41 -66.82 17.14
C HIS A 616 52.00 -68.04 18.05
N ILE A 617 50.68 -68.30 18.25
CA ILE A 617 50.20 -69.41 19.08
C ILE A 617 50.14 -70.68 18.25
N ALA A 618 50.98 -71.73 18.66
CA ALA A 618 51.09 -72.94 17.91
C ALA A 618 49.88 -73.91 18.00
N ASP A 619 49.08 -73.84 19.07
CA ASP A 619 47.94 -74.68 19.25
C ASP A 619 46.71 -74.03 18.53
N GLN A 620 46.14 -74.80 17.55
CA GLN A 620 45.04 -74.35 16.74
C GLN A 620 43.71 -74.19 17.52
N HIS A 621 43.51 -74.96 18.59
CA HIS A 621 42.31 -74.92 19.40
C HIS A 621 42.34 -73.70 20.36
N ALA A 622 43.47 -73.52 21.04
CA ALA A 622 43.73 -72.38 21.91
C ALA A 622 43.71 -71.07 21.10
N ARG A 623 44.26 -71.08 19.88
CA ARG A 623 44.28 -69.92 18.97
C ARG A 623 42.86 -69.48 18.60
N ARG A 624 41.97 -70.38 18.19
CA ARG A 624 40.58 -70.06 17.87
C ARG A 624 39.75 -69.56 19.05
N HIS A 625 40.00 -70.07 20.25
CA HIS A 625 39.32 -69.62 21.44
C HIS A 625 39.78 -68.21 21.86
N LEU A 626 41.07 -67.92 21.86
CA LEU A 626 41.67 -66.65 22.16
C LEU A 626 41.36 -65.62 21.09
N GLN A 627 41.28 -66.00 19.83
CA GLN A 627 40.87 -65.09 18.74
C GLN A 627 39.45 -64.60 18.92
N ARG A 628 38.45 -65.49 19.21
CA ARG A 628 37.10 -65.05 19.51
C ARG A 628 36.98 -64.23 20.79
N PHE A 629 37.82 -64.50 21.78
CA PHE A 629 37.88 -63.66 23.00
C PHE A 629 38.49 -62.28 22.72
N ALA A 630 39.55 -62.23 21.98
CA ALA A 630 40.23 -61.00 21.58
C ALA A 630 39.31 -60.15 20.70
N GLU A 631 38.64 -60.76 19.72
CA GLU A 631 37.66 -60.07 18.86
C GLU A 631 36.50 -59.43 19.65
N ARG A 632 35.95 -60.17 20.64
CA ARG A 632 34.86 -59.66 21.51
C ARG A 632 35.40 -58.54 22.42
N ARG A 633 36.59 -58.64 22.96
CA ARG A 633 37.22 -57.62 23.81
C ARG A 633 37.63 -56.36 23.03
N LEU A 634 38.13 -56.55 21.83
CA LEU A 634 38.46 -55.46 20.91
C LEU A 634 37.19 -54.72 20.43
N ALA A 635 36.13 -55.49 20.10
CA ALA A 635 34.84 -54.86 19.75
C ALA A 635 34.28 -54.02 20.90
N LYS A 636 34.32 -54.56 22.13
CA LYS A 636 33.86 -53.80 23.30
C LYS A 636 34.76 -52.61 23.58
N PHE A 637 36.08 -52.73 23.50
CA PHE A 637 37.06 -51.68 23.65
C PHE A 637 36.85 -50.58 22.57
N LYS A 638 36.67 -50.95 21.31
CA LYS A 638 36.33 -50.02 20.23
C LYS A 638 35.06 -49.23 20.59
N THR A 639 34.03 -49.88 21.11
CA THR A 639 32.76 -49.21 21.45
C THR A 639 32.94 -48.25 22.66
N GLU A 640 33.64 -48.67 23.67
CA GLU A 640 33.95 -47.84 24.86
C GLU A 640 34.80 -46.61 24.51
N VAL A 641 35.87 -46.77 23.73
CA VAL A 641 36.72 -45.68 23.26
C VAL A 641 35.95 -44.67 22.37
N TRP A 642 35.04 -45.18 21.50
CA TRP A 642 34.18 -44.29 20.70
C TRP A 642 33.14 -43.56 21.56
N GLN A 643 32.62 -44.17 22.63
CA GLN A 643 31.68 -43.52 23.56
C GLN A 643 32.40 -42.48 24.40
N ASP A 644 33.59 -42.77 24.92
CA ASP A 644 34.41 -41.84 25.68
C ASP A 644 34.91 -40.67 24.81
N ALA A 645 35.33 -40.93 23.56
CA ALA A 645 35.69 -39.90 22.60
C ALA A 645 34.55 -38.94 22.25
N ARG A 646 33.29 -39.45 22.25
CA ARG A 646 32.11 -38.59 22.04
C ARG A 646 31.68 -37.80 23.29
N SER A 647 32.12 -38.23 24.46
CA SER A 647 31.79 -37.59 25.73
C SER A 647 32.80 -36.47 26.12
N ILE A 648 33.90 -36.33 25.39
CA ILE A 648 34.84 -35.22 25.58
C ILE A 648 34.14 -33.94 25.12
N PRO A 649 33.84 -32.99 26.03
CA PRO A 649 33.23 -31.73 25.61
C PRO A 649 34.30 -30.95 24.84
N PHE A 650 34.20 -30.88 23.51
CA PHE A 650 34.83 -29.81 22.76
C PHE A 650 34.22 -28.49 23.23
N GLU A 651 35.07 -27.54 23.61
CA GLU A 651 34.65 -26.21 24.06
C GLU A 651 33.57 -25.70 23.10
N ARG A 652 32.38 -25.55 23.64
CA ARG A 652 31.32 -24.86 22.90
C ARG A 652 31.87 -23.50 22.53
N ALA A 653 31.81 -23.16 21.24
CA ALA A 653 31.95 -21.78 20.81
C ALA A 653 31.15 -20.91 21.79
N PRO A 654 31.72 -19.81 22.28
CA PRO A 654 30.93 -18.90 23.08
C PRO A 654 29.66 -18.60 22.26
N SER A 655 28.52 -19.16 22.70
CA SER A 655 27.24 -18.74 22.19
C SER A 655 27.29 -17.23 22.32
N ALA A 656 27.01 -16.54 21.22
CA ALA A 656 26.72 -15.13 21.32
C ALA A 656 25.58 -15.02 22.34
N GLU A 657 25.94 -14.80 23.58
CA GLU A 657 24.98 -14.31 24.56
C GLU A 657 24.43 -13.05 23.92
N PRO A 658 23.12 -12.95 23.79
CA PRO A 658 22.52 -11.66 23.48
C PRO A 658 23.16 -10.70 24.48
N MET A 659 23.72 -9.59 23.98
CA MET A 659 24.32 -8.54 24.81
C MET A 659 23.54 -8.44 26.13
N PRO A 660 24.21 -8.46 27.27
CA PRO A 660 23.54 -8.55 28.54
C PRO A 660 22.48 -7.45 28.60
N ARG A 661 21.23 -7.86 28.54
CA ARG A 661 20.17 -7.05 29.11
C ARG A 661 20.69 -6.74 30.51
N THR A 662 20.98 -5.48 30.75
CA THR A 662 21.36 -4.93 32.03
C THR A 662 20.64 -5.70 33.12
N ARG A 663 21.40 -6.50 33.90
CA ARG A 663 20.92 -7.03 35.17
C ARG A 663 20.40 -5.85 35.98
N PRO A 664 19.26 -5.99 36.64
CA PRO A 664 18.90 -5.00 37.65
C PRO A 664 20.12 -4.83 38.57
N ALA A 665 20.61 -3.60 38.64
CA ALA A 665 21.76 -3.26 39.42
C ALA A 665 21.57 -3.80 40.86
N GLU A 666 22.48 -4.66 41.32
CA GLU A 666 22.70 -4.82 42.74
C GLU A 666 22.86 -3.40 43.31
N GLU A 667 22.16 -3.11 44.39
CA GLU A 667 22.20 -1.84 45.10
C GLU A 667 23.66 -1.54 45.50
N VAL A 668 24.38 -0.82 44.63
CA VAL A 668 25.65 -0.26 44.99
C VAL A 668 25.38 0.83 46.03
N ALA A 669 25.86 0.63 47.24
CA ALA A 669 25.70 1.57 48.34
C ALA A 669 26.38 2.89 47.97
N VAL A 670 25.59 3.90 47.60
CA VAL A 670 26.06 5.26 47.30
C VAL A 670 26.51 5.91 48.63
N LYS A 671 27.69 6.52 48.61
CA LYS A 671 28.28 7.19 49.81
C LYS A 671 28.50 8.70 49.49
N PRO A 672 28.44 9.55 50.51
CA PRO A 672 28.86 10.95 50.32
C PRO A 672 30.29 11.03 49.79
N GLY A 673 30.50 11.81 48.74
CA GLY A 673 31.77 11.93 48.01
C GLY A 673 31.84 11.13 46.70
N ASP A 674 30.93 10.20 46.46
CA ASP A 674 30.92 9.43 45.22
C ASP A 674 30.54 10.31 44.03
N ARG A 675 31.18 10.08 42.89
CA ARG A 675 30.77 10.66 41.61
C ARG A 675 29.64 9.84 41.02
N VAL A 676 28.52 10.48 40.79
CA VAL A 676 27.32 9.85 40.20
C VAL A 676 26.87 10.56 38.94
N ARG A 677 26.33 9.81 38.01
CA ARG A 677 25.62 10.33 36.86
C ARG A 677 24.12 10.21 37.12
N ILE A 678 23.39 11.31 37.01
CA ILE A 678 21.94 11.30 37.09
C ILE A 678 21.44 10.88 35.74
N ARG A 679 20.74 9.74 35.63
CA ARG A 679 20.28 9.13 34.38
C ARG A 679 19.31 10.04 33.62
N SER A 680 18.35 10.58 34.36
CA SER A 680 17.31 11.46 33.79
C SER A 680 17.88 12.74 33.16
N TRP A 681 19.02 13.23 33.64
CA TRP A 681 19.64 14.48 33.17
C TRP A 681 20.98 14.28 32.47
N ASN A 682 21.49 13.06 32.44
CA ASN A 682 22.83 12.69 31.90
C ASN A 682 23.94 13.62 32.39
N GLN A 683 23.80 14.12 33.61
CA GLN A 683 24.75 15.04 34.23
C GLN A 683 25.52 14.35 35.35
N ILE A 684 26.83 14.67 35.46
CA ILE A 684 27.72 14.10 36.48
C ILE A 684 27.80 15.08 37.62
N GLY A 685 27.58 14.56 38.84
CA GLY A 685 27.71 15.34 40.08
C GLY A 685 28.40 14.55 41.17
N ILE A 686 28.64 15.20 42.31
CA ILE A 686 29.23 14.61 43.52
C ILE A 686 28.16 14.50 44.59
N VAL A 687 28.02 13.32 45.18
CA VAL A 687 27.09 13.08 46.26
C VAL A 687 27.50 13.87 47.52
N THR A 688 26.62 14.72 48.00
CA THR A 688 26.86 15.53 49.19
C THR A 688 26.18 14.96 50.44
N ASP A 689 25.04 14.28 50.27
CA ASP A 689 24.29 13.71 51.38
C ASP A 689 23.42 12.55 50.87
N VAL A 690 23.17 11.54 51.73
CA VAL A 690 22.40 10.33 51.36
C VAL A 690 21.27 10.13 52.35
N GLU A 691 20.02 10.34 51.92
CA GLU A 691 18.81 10.04 52.68
C GLU A 691 18.24 8.68 52.22
N ALA A 692 17.28 8.14 52.93
CA ALA A 692 16.80 6.76 52.67
C ALA A 692 16.30 6.52 51.23
N GLU A 693 15.60 7.47 50.62
CA GLU A 693 15.05 7.34 49.24
C GLU A 693 15.68 8.34 48.25
N HIS A 694 16.29 9.45 48.71
CA HIS A 694 16.86 10.50 47.89
C HIS A 694 18.31 10.76 48.20
N VAL A 695 19.07 11.15 47.20
CA VAL A 695 20.48 11.51 47.32
C VAL A 695 20.66 12.94 46.86
N ALA A 696 21.31 13.75 47.67
CA ALA A 696 21.68 15.11 47.31
C ALA A 696 22.97 15.09 46.49
N VAL A 697 22.92 15.54 45.25
CA VAL A 697 24.03 15.56 44.30
C VAL A 697 24.35 17.01 43.94
N GLN A 698 25.63 17.38 44.05
CA GLN A 698 26.13 18.70 43.63
C GLN A 698 26.64 18.66 42.21
N ILE A 699 26.03 19.43 41.34
CA ILE A 699 26.38 19.59 39.93
C ILE A 699 26.83 21.06 39.76
N GLY A 700 28.16 21.30 39.79
CA GLY A 700 28.67 22.67 39.71
C GLY A 700 28.22 23.50 40.95
N ALA A 701 27.49 24.59 40.71
CA ALA A 701 26.94 25.45 41.77
C ALA A 701 25.55 25.04 42.27
N LEU A 702 24.91 24.06 41.65
CA LEU A 702 23.53 23.61 41.95
C LEU A 702 23.56 22.34 42.84
N ARG A 703 22.77 22.32 43.94
CA ARG A 703 22.51 21.15 44.74
C ARG A 703 21.13 20.59 44.37
N VAL A 704 21.07 19.35 43.87
CA VAL A 704 19.87 18.71 43.35
C VAL A 704 19.56 17.46 44.17
N ARG A 705 18.29 17.21 44.49
CA ARG A 705 17.84 15.94 45.06
C ARG A 705 17.45 15.01 43.92
N ALA A 706 18.08 13.87 43.82
CA ALA A 706 17.82 12.83 42.85
C ALA A 706 17.35 11.55 43.55
N ASP A 707 16.48 10.79 42.90
CA ASP A 707 16.07 9.46 43.37
C ASP A 707 17.26 8.51 43.28
N ARG A 708 17.46 7.67 44.34
CA ARG A 708 18.56 6.71 44.39
C ARG A 708 18.60 5.76 43.18
N ARG A 709 17.43 5.47 42.59
CA ARG A 709 17.27 4.60 41.40
C ARG A 709 17.71 5.28 40.08
N ASP A 710 17.83 6.60 40.10
CA ASP A 710 18.20 7.41 38.95
C ASP A 710 19.71 7.75 38.89
N LEU A 711 20.52 7.09 39.74
CA LEU A 711 21.95 7.36 39.87
C LEU A 711 22.79 6.18 39.41
N ASP A 712 23.80 6.45 38.57
CA ASP A 712 24.88 5.53 38.20
C ASP A 712 26.16 5.96 38.92
N VAL A 713 26.74 5.10 39.78
CA VAL A 713 28.00 5.36 40.44
C VAL A 713 29.16 5.14 39.48
N LEU A 714 29.98 6.17 39.28
CA LEU A 714 31.16 6.14 38.39
C LEU A 714 32.38 5.73 39.23
N SER A 715 32.85 4.50 39.12
CA SER A 715 33.98 3.95 39.86
C SER A 715 35.31 4.49 39.34
N GLU A 716 35.76 5.63 39.84
CA GLU A 716 37.17 6.03 39.89
C GLU A 716 37.38 6.98 41.08
N PRO A 717 38.21 6.64 42.05
CA PRO A 717 38.58 7.59 43.11
C PRO A 717 39.59 8.59 42.57
N VAL A 718 39.25 9.87 42.56
CA VAL A 718 40.21 10.94 42.29
C VAL A 718 40.97 11.30 43.57
N PRO A 719 42.32 11.39 43.53
CA PRO A 719 43.10 11.86 44.71
C PRO A 719 42.78 13.31 45.02
N ASP A 720 42.67 13.59 46.30
CA ASP A 720 42.44 14.88 46.94
C ASP A 720 43.62 15.84 46.72
N ALA A 721 43.70 16.47 45.59
CA ALA A 721 44.65 17.58 45.32
C ALA A 721 44.36 18.24 43.97
N ALA A 722 43.47 19.20 43.91
CA ALA A 722 43.49 20.32 42.97
C ALA A 722 42.21 21.20 43.12
N LEU A 723 42.03 21.74 44.30
CA LEU A 723 41.18 22.90 44.52
C LEU A 723 42.10 24.13 44.63
N HIS A 724 42.72 24.55 43.53
CA HIS A 724 43.20 25.94 43.37
C HIS A 724 43.33 26.30 41.90
N SER A 725 42.60 27.35 41.57
CA SER A 725 42.80 28.32 40.47
C SER A 725 43.10 27.82 39.07
N ARG A 726 42.10 27.95 38.21
CA ARG A 726 42.29 28.57 36.90
C ARG A 726 41.19 29.54 36.60
N GLU A 727 41.56 30.79 36.59
CA GLU A 727 40.82 31.94 36.00
C GLU A 727 40.48 31.66 34.55
N GLY A 728 39.30 32.16 34.18
CA GLY A 728 39.06 32.63 32.84
C GLY A 728 38.22 31.75 31.91
N ILE A 729 36.96 31.49 32.23
CA ILE A 729 35.88 31.61 31.23
C ILE A 729 34.71 32.33 31.89
N ARG A 730 34.63 33.62 31.69
CA ARG A 730 33.43 34.44 31.90
C ARG A 730 32.38 33.92 30.92
N LEU A 731 31.43 33.13 31.38
CA LEU A 731 30.14 33.04 30.76
C LEU A 731 29.47 34.40 31.06
N GLU A 732 29.50 35.28 30.08
CA GLU A 732 28.58 36.40 30.04
C GLU A 732 27.15 35.84 30.14
N ARG A 733 26.54 36.00 31.29
CA ARG A 733 25.09 35.98 31.40
C ARG A 733 24.63 36.99 30.34
N ALA A 734 23.72 36.51 29.45
CA ALA A 734 22.98 37.35 28.53
C ALA A 734 22.55 38.60 29.35
N ALA A 735 22.97 39.74 28.86
CA ALA A 735 22.73 41.03 29.46
C ALA A 735 21.24 41.10 29.87
N ARG A 736 21.00 41.51 31.13
CA ARG A 736 19.72 42.05 31.54
C ARG A 736 19.34 43.05 30.47
N SER A 737 18.28 42.78 29.69
CA SER A 737 17.73 43.77 28.82
C SER A 737 17.45 45.03 29.66
N ASP A 738 18.09 46.14 29.28
CA ASP A 738 17.93 47.40 30.01
C ASP A 738 16.54 47.94 29.67
N VAL A 739 15.52 47.43 30.35
CA VAL A 739 14.13 47.92 30.18
C VAL A 739 14.08 49.29 30.80
N PRO A 740 13.72 50.33 30.01
CA PRO A 740 13.67 51.70 30.50
C PRO A 740 12.69 51.81 31.70
N ALA A 741 12.97 52.71 32.64
CA ALA A 741 12.09 52.93 33.80
C ALA A 741 10.82 53.71 33.41
N GLU A 742 10.77 54.28 32.22
CA GLU A 742 9.70 55.18 31.78
C GLU A 742 9.23 54.80 30.34
N LEU A 743 7.91 54.81 30.14
CA LEU A 743 7.27 54.66 28.84
C LEU A 743 6.54 55.95 28.43
N ASN A 744 6.87 56.53 27.28
CA ASN A 744 6.24 57.72 26.78
C ASN A 744 5.19 57.41 25.69
N LEU A 745 3.93 57.75 25.99
CA LEU A 745 2.77 57.50 25.13
C LEU A 745 2.21 58.81 24.50
N ILE A 746 2.89 59.97 24.68
CA ILE A 746 2.40 61.21 24.15
C ILE A 746 2.38 61.20 22.61
N GLY A 747 1.21 61.50 22.01
CA GLY A 747 1.01 61.56 20.56
C GLY A 747 0.55 60.22 19.96
N LYS A 748 0.37 59.17 20.75
CA LYS A 748 -0.13 57.85 20.29
C LYS A 748 -1.65 57.80 20.37
N THR A 749 -2.26 56.92 19.55
CA THR A 749 -3.68 56.58 19.63
C THR A 749 -3.93 55.67 20.85
N VAL A 750 -5.18 55.55 21.29
CA VAL A 750 -5.54 54.69 22.45
C VAL A 750 -5.17 53.22 22.19
N ALA A 751 -5.38 52.72 20.96
CA ALA A 751 -5.06 51.34 20.61
C ALA A 751 -3.54 51.06 20.66
N GLU A 752 -2.72 51.95 20.06
CA GLU A 752 -1.26 51.82 20.10
C GLU A 752 -0.70 51.95 21.52
N ALA A 753 -1.29 52.83 22.32
CA ALA A 753 -0.87 53.02 23.70
C ALA A 753 -1.13 51.79 24.58
N VAL A 754 -2.28 51.15 24.42
CA VAL A 754 -2.63 49.90 25.16
C VAL A 754 -1.67 48.77 24.77
N GLU A 755 -1.39 48.58 23.48
CA GLU A 755 -0.51 47.51 23.00
C GLU A 755 0.95 47.68 23.47
N GLU A 756 1.43 48.93 23.51
CA GLU A 756 2.78 49.23 23.95
C GLU A 756 2.93 49.15 25.46
N MET A 757 1.89 49.53 26.22
CA MET A 757 1.84 49.33 27.66
C MET A 757 1.90 47.86 28.08
N ASP A 758 1.14 47.02 27.39
CA ASP A 758 1.10 45.61 27.66
C ASP A 758 2.49 44.96 27.52
N ARG A 759 3.16 45.19 26.38
CA ARG A 759 4.54 44.72 26.13
C ARG A 759 5.56 45.30 27.14
N PHE A 760 5.41 46.56 27.49
CA PHE A 760 6.32 47.23 28.43
C PHE A 760 6.19 46.71 29.85
N LEU A 761 4.95 46.51 30.32
CA LEU A 761 4.69 46.01 31.67
C LEU A 761 5.13 44.54 31.81
N ASP A 762 4.93 43.72 30.78
CA ASP A 762 5.45 42.35 30.70
C ASP A 762 7.00 42.32 30.76
N ALA A 763 7.65 43.17 29.93
CA ALA A 763 9.12 43.26 29.94
C ALA A 763 9.67 43.79 31.28
N ALA A 764 9.02 44.74 31.88
CA ALA A 764 9.40 45.30 33.18
C ALA A 764 9.24 44.29 34.30
N TYR A 765 8.15 43.52 34.29
CA TYR A 765 7.90 42.40 35.25
C TYR A 765 8.95 41.29 35.07
N LEU A 766 9.29 40.94 33.84
CA LEU A 766 10.34 39.95 33.55
C LEU A 766 11.74 40.43 33.94
N ALA A 767 11.97 41.77 33.90
CA ALA A 767 13.24 42.38 34.35
C ALA A 767 13.30 42.65 35.85
N ASP A 768 12.31 42.19 36.65
CA ASP A 768 12.22 42.33 38.10
C ASP A 768 12.23 43.82 38.56
N ARG A 769 11.61 44.70 37.78
CA ARG A 769 11.41 46.12 38.10
C ARG A 769 10.27 46.22 39.13
N ARG A 770 10.46 47.00 40.18
CA ARG A 770 9.41 47.19 41.21
C ARG A 770 8.46 48.31 40.86
N GLU A 771 8.98 49.37 40.18
CA GLU A 771 8.22 50.56 39.83
C GLU A 771 8.61 51.05 38.45
N VAL A 772 7.61 51.47 37.63
CA VAL A 772 7.79 52.06 36.33
C VAL A 772 6.86 53.25 36.15
N THR A 773 7.19 54.19 35.26
CA THR A 773 6.41 55.41 34.98
C THR A 773 5.85 55.41 33.56
N ILE A 774 4.56 55.64 33.40
CA ILE A 774 3.90 55.75 32.11
C ILE A 774 3.48 57.22 31.88
N ILE A 775 4.07 57.89 30.89
CA ILE A 775 3.85 59.27 30.54
C ILE A 775 2.80 59.37 29.41
N HIS A 776 1.64 59.93 29.73
CA HIS A 776 0.50 60.09 28.80
C HIS A 776 0.14 61.57 28.48
N GLY A 777 0.83 62.53 29.09
CA GLY A 777 0.57 63.95 28.87
C GLY A 777 -0.68 64.46 29.57
N THR A 778 -0.83 65.82 29.64
CA THR A 778 -1.96 66.54 30.25
C THR A 778 -3.05 66.97 29.26
N GLY A 779 -3.03 66.53 27.98
CA GLY A 779 -3.94 66.95 26.91
C GLY A 779 -5.43 66.68 27.18
N SER A 780 -6.20 66.23 26.17
CA SER A 780 -7.66 66.02 26.25
C SER A 780 -8.13 65.00 27.33
N GLY A 781 -7.21 64.32 28.00
CA GLY A 781 -7.51 63.33 29.03
C GLY A 781 -7.95 61.95 28.55
N VAL A 782 -8.12 61.75 27.22
CA VAL A 782 -8.55 60.45 26.62
C VAL A 782 -7.52 59.35 26.87
N LEU A 783 -6.24 59.64 26.60
CA LEU A 783 -5.14 58.70 26.84
C LEU A 783 -4.99 58.37 28.32
N ARG A 784 -5.07 59.40 29.20
CA ARG A 784 -5.04 59.23 30.66
C ARG A 784 -6.13 58.27 31.16
N LYS A 785 -7.36 58.41 30.68
CA LYS A 785 -8.47 57.52 31.06
C LYS A 785 -8.22 56.09 30.60
N ALA A 786 -7.78 55.92 29.36
CA ALA A 786 -7.47 54.61 28.81
C ALA A 786 -6.31 53.90 29.56
N VAL A 787 -5.24 54.66 29.88
CA VAL A 787 -4.10 54.15 30.64
C VAL A 787 -4.54 53.63 32.03
N ARG A 788 -5.35 54.41 32.75
CA ARG A 788 -5.80 53.99 34.09
C ARG A 788 -6.79 52.85 34.06
N GLU A 789 -7.64 52.80 33.05
CA GLU A 789 -8.58 51.67 32.84
C GLU A 789 -7.80 50.37 32.55
N PHE A 790 -6.81 50.42 31.66
CA PHE A 790 -5.97 49.26 31.34
C PHE A 790 -5.14 48.80 32.55
N LEU A 791 -4.50 49.70 33.26
CA LEU A 791 -3.70 49.37 34.47
C LEU A 791 -4.53 48.74 35.57
N SER A 792 -5.81 49.10 35.71
CA SER A 792 -6.70 48.52 36.72
C SER A 792 -7.02 47.06 36.47
N GLN A 793 -6.83 46.53 35.27
CA GLN A 793 -7.14 45.18 34.85
C GLN A 793 -5.89 44.33 34.54
N HIS A 794 -4.69 44.97 34.55
CA HIS A 794 -3.47 44.27 34.13
C HIS A 794 -2.91 43.33 35.22
N PRO A 795 -2.61 42.03 34.93
CA PRO A 795 -2.27 41.03 35.95
C PRO A 795 -0.96 41.33 36.70
N HIS A 796 -0.02 42.03 36.12
CA HIS A 796 1.28 42.34 36.71
C HIS A 796 1.31 43.65 37.51
N VAL A 797 0.22 44.40 37.61
CA VAL A 797 0.13 45.67 38.31
C VAL A 797 -0.42 45.47 39.73
N ALA A 798 0.36 45.81 40.74
CA ALA A 798 -0.07 45.80 42.16
C ALA A 798 -0.92 47.01 42.51
N ARG A 799 -0.42 48.19 42.16
CA ARG A 799 -1.15 49.48 42.30
C ARG A 799 -0.53 50.54 41.39
N PHE A 800 -1.27 51.60 41.13
CA PHE A 800 -0.79 52.74 40.38
C PHE A 800 -1.27 54.07 40.99
N ARG A 801 -0.50 55.17 40.83
CA ARG A 801 -0.80 56.47 41.31
C ARG A 801 -0.44 57.59 40.29
N PRO A 802 -1.21 58.67 40.20
CA PRO A 802 -0.83 59.80 39.37
C PRO A 802 0.37 60.59 39.94
N THR A 803 1.15 61.17 39.05
CA THR A 803 2.19 62.13 39.45
C THR A 803 1.56 63.47 39.83
N SER A 804 2.28 64.31 40.57
CA SER A 804 1.80 65.62 41.03
C SER A 804 1.34 66.56 39.92
N ALA A 805 1.82 66.42 38.67
CA ALA A 805 1.43 67.17 37.49
C ALA A 805 0.32 66.48 36.64
N ASP A 806 -0.23 65.31 37.06
CA ASP A 806 -1.27 64.51 36.39
C ASP A 806 -1.01 64.21 34.92
N GLY A 807 0.25 64.39 34.48
CA GLY A 807 0.72 64.08 33.10
C GLY A 807 1.38 62.71 32.95
N ALA A 808 1.59 61.99 34.03
CA ALA A 808 2.12 60.60 34.05
C ALA A 808 1.48 59.78 35.20
N THR A 809 1.60 58.48 35.07
CA THR A 809 1.10 57.49 36.07
C THR A 809 2.27 56.59 36.48
N ILE A 810 2.52 56.52 37.79
CA ILE A 810 3.51 55.63 38.40
C ILE A 810 2.83 54.31 38.70
N VAL A 811 3.44 53.19 38.28
CA VAL A 811 2.90 51.84 38.37
C VAL A 811 3.84 50.98 39.21
N GLU A 812 3.32 50.38 40.28
CA GLU A 812 4.00 49.41 41.09
C GLU A 812 3.63 47.98 40.59
N LEU A 813 4.62 47.14 40.28
CA LEU A 813 4.42 45.81 39.73
C LEU A 813 4.39 44.79 40.89
N ASN A 814 3.69 43.68 40.66
CA ASN A 814 3.65 42.55 41.61
C ASN A 814 5.03 41.91 41.80
N GLU A 815 5.36 41.49 43.02
CA GLU A 815 6.59 40.73 43.21
C GLU A 815 6.48 39.34 42.56
N ARG A 816 7.52 38.97 41.83
CA ARG A 816 7.61 37.67 41.17
C ARG A 816 7.68 36.56 42.25
N ARG A 817 6.64 35.74 42.38
CA ARG A 817 6.61 34.54 43.24
C ARG A 817 7.44 33.40 42.66
#